data_a0a64312f4b65efa2f8128ff0b43aae9
#
_entry.id   a0a64312f4b65efa2f8128ff0b43aae9
#
_cell.length_a   1.000
_cell.length_b   1.000
_cell.length_c   1.000
_cell.angle_alpha   90.00
_cell.angle_beta   90.00
_cell.angle_gamma   90.00
#
_symmetry.space_group_name_H-M   'P 1'
#
loop_
_entity.id
_entity.type
_entity.pdbx_description
1 polymer ?
#
loop_
_entity_poly.entity_id
_entity_poly.type
_entity_poly.pdbx_seq_one_letter_code
_entity_poly.pdbx_strand_id
1 'polypeptide(L)'
;MPLQSSRKTKLPALAAKTLALPATPLAATEQKPIHLAATTPANQGYVLDYIQLNTATNDYTFQGDTTYKISAILNLSGVVTFEGGTVLKYSPVASIYMRLLGTVICNTSAYRPAIFTALDDNTVGEPIGSGTPINYHEALAGDRCNAAWHDLTVKYANYAIQGMNSLQVSDSKFFNCLHPILIEFGPACLTNLLMANVGSTFYGAGYQVTAYQVTIVGATNNPLTTEYQSAGSSTVTFINSLLVNAGANGTATVTTNHTARVTGDASQIFQTVGGGHYYLPTNSPYRGAGSANVGQAVLANLATKTTSAPIYVYTPGIYFGTSTNLFPLVPRDTNAVPDLGYHYTPLDYIFSPIFVTNATITIHPGTAVGFYGTNSSGANYTYGIALSDGGNLNCLGEADRRVQMLVYNLVQEQAPTNWLTPSYGLMARFYGTALCQLNSRFTDWSCFAHDAMLIEAGDSVGLNLQHCQFNGGAVQSYGTTSSSSLNIVNCFLDRVPFLLVSENTNVPVFRNNSIHGGEFGYYLSAVNNALIADNLFDQTTINFALGSDGLTYVGGHNAYVTNCSRLPAFASDVILSASPVYQTGTLGRYYLPANSTLVNAGSTTADQAGLYHFTTQTNQVKEANSTVDIGYHYVATHANGKPVDTDGDGLPDYLEDANGNGLFDAGDLSNWGISQFNGLSASKVLQVYSPLK
;
A
#
# COMPACT_ATOMS: atom_id res chain seq x y z
N MET A 1 26.36 23.97 -7.98
CA MET A 1 25.33 24.85 -7.41
C MET A 1 24.42 23.99 -6.57
N PRO A 2 24.12 24.31 -5.32
CA PRO A 2 23.26 23.45 -4.52
C PRO A 2 21.82 23.64 -4.96
N LEU A 3 21.23 22.59 -5.50
CA LEU A 3 19.78 22.51 -5.68
C LEU A 3 19.14 22.42 -4.29
N GLN A 4 18.55 23.49 -3.85
CA GLN A 4 17.67 23.46 -2.69
C GLN A 4 16.48 22.55 -3.00
N SER A 5 16.44 21.39 -2.39
CA SER A 5 15.28 20.52 -2.43
C SER A 5 14.19 21.05 -1.51
N SER A 6 13.48 22.03 -1.95
CA SER A 6 12.18 22.33 -1.36
C SER A 6 11.16 21.46 -2.07
N ARG A 7 10.87 20.32 -1.51
CA ARG A 7 10.01 19.38 -2.18
C ARG A 7 8.67 19.17 -1.59
N LYS A 8 8.30 20.02 -0.78
CA LYS A 8 6.87 20.28 -0.76
C LYS A 8 6.59 21.15 -1.97
N THR A 9 6.74 20.54 -3.08
CA THR A 9 6.88 21.21 -4.35
C THR A 9 5.57 21.69 -4.83
N LYS A 10 5.57 22.93 -4.85
CA LYS A 10 4.87 23.60 -5.93
C LYS A 10 5.04 22.80 -7.22
N LEU A 11 3.93 22.43 -7.82
CA LEU A 11 3.83 22.44 -9.26
C LEU A 11 4.61 23.63 -9.80
N PRO A 12 5.37 23.51 -10.88
CA PRO A 12 6.16 24.62 -11.41
C PRO A 12 5.34 25.89 -11.44
N ALA A 13 5.92 27.01 -11.06
CA ALA A 13 5.23 28.32 -10.97
C ALA A 13 4.57 28.78 -12.29
N LEU A 14 4.84 28.08 -13.41
CA LEU A 14 4.16 28.28 -14.68
C LEU A 14 2.70 27.78 -14.67
N ALA A 15 2.37 26.71 -13.97
CA ALA A 15 0.99 26.21 -13.92
C ALA A 15 0.07 27.17 -13.15
N ALA A 16 0.61 27.86 -12.15
CA ALA A 16 -0.15 28.83 -11.35
C ALA A 16 -0.45 30.16 -12.07
N LYS A 17 0.26 30.45 -13.17
CA LYS A 17 0.08 31.73 -13.90
C LYS A 17 -0.89 31.67 -15.08
N THR A 18 -1.23 30.50 -15.58
CA THR A 18 -2.07 30.35 -16.76
C THR A 18 -3.53 30.01 -16.46
N LEU A 19 -3.87 29.76 -15.21
CA LEU A 19 -5.25 29.46 -14.81
C LEU A 19 -5.96 30.73 -14.31
N ALA A 20 -6.34 31.62 -15.24
CA ALA A 20 -7.42 32.55 -15.01
C ALA A 20 -8.73 31.80 -15.19
N LEU A 21 -9.36 31.40 -14.09
CA LEU A 21 -10.70 30.80 -14.10
C LEU A 21 -11.71 31.77 -14.71
N PRO A 22 -12.60 31.33 -15.62
CA PRO A 22 -13.76 32.13 -16.00
C PRO A 22 -14.72 32.23 -14.81
N ALA A 23 -15.09 33.46 -14.49
CA ALA A 23 -16.07 33.77 -13.45
C ALA A 23 -17.48 33.34 -13.88
N THR A 24 -17.91 32.19 -13.43
CA THR A 24 -19.32 31.82 -13.36
C THR A 24 -19.60 31.16 -12.02
N PRO A 25 -20.58 31.64 -11.24
CA PRO A 25 -20.88 31.09 -9.94
C PRO A 25 -21.57 29.74 -10.08
N LEU A 26 -20.88 28.68 -9.73
CA LEU A 26 -21.50 27.36 -9.49
C LEU A 26 -22.17 27.35 -8.13
N ALA A 27 -23.37 26.80 -8.07
CA ALA A 27 -24.18 26.66 -6.86
C ALA A 27 -23.39 25.90 -5.78
N ALA A 28 -23.49 26.41 -4.54
CA ALA A 28 -22.84 25.86 -3.39
C ALA A 28 -23.33 24.43 -3.09
N THR A 29 -22.51 23.45 -3.42
CA THR A 29 -22.49 22.15 -2.76
C THR A 29 -21.57 22.26 -1.55
N GLU A 30 -21.96 21.68 -0.41
CA GLU A 30 -21.21 21.72 0.85
C GLU A 30 -19.76 21.28 0.62
N GLN A 31 -18.87 22.25 0.55
CA GLN A 31 -17.43 21.99 0.56
C GLN A 31 -17.05 21.61 1.99
N LYS A 32 -16.49 20.40 2.15
CA LYS A 32 -15.78 20.03 3.38
C LYS A 32 -14.73 21.11 3.63
N PRO A 33 -14.61 21.68 4.85
CA PRO A 33 -13.66 22.73 5.10
C PRO A 33 -12.22 22.19 5.04
N ILE A 34 -11.51 22.55 4.00
CA ILE A 34 -10.06 22.43 3.95
C ILE A 34 -9.53 23.60 4.77
N HIS A 35 -8.97 23.33 5.93
CA HIS A 35 -8.33 24.35 6.74
C HIS A 35 -6.88 24.52 6.32
N LEU A 36 -6.62 25.55 5.54
CA LEU A 36 -5.26 26.04 5.33
C LEU A 36 -4.71 26.54 6.68
N ALA A 37 -3.57 26.04 7.11
CA ALA A 37 -2.91 26.55 8.29
C ALA A 37 -2.57 28.04 8.10
N ALA A 38 -2.90 28.87 9.09
CA ALA A 38 -2.60 30.28 9.05
C ALA A 38 -1.08 30.49 8.97
N THR A 39 -0.62 31.17 7.93
CA THR A 39 0.79 31.47 7.70
C THR A 39 1.25 32.65 8.57
N THR A 40 2.28 32.46 9.35
CA THR A 40 3.09 33.57 9.84
C THR A 40 3.92 34.16 8.68
N PRO A 41 4.05 35.49 8.56
CA PRO A 41 4.59 36.16 7.35
C PRO A 41 6.07 35.91 7.02
N ALA A 42 6.81 35.15 7.80
CA ALA A 42 8.24 34.91 7.61
C ALA A 42 8.61 33.57 6.96
N ASN A 43 7.68 32.65 6.77
CA ASN A 43 7.94 31.37 6.10
C ASN A 43 7.00 31.24 4.92
N GLN A 44 7.54 31.00 3.74
CA GLN A 44 6.74 30.59 2.58
C GLN A 44 5.92 29.38 2.99
N GLY A 45 4.59 29.56 3.05
CA GLY A 45 3.70 28.58 3.63
C GLY A 45 3.71 27.26 2.86
N TYR A 46 3.90 26.19 3.60
CA TYR A 46 3.58 24.87 3.15
C TYR A 46 2.07 24.68 3.26
N VAL A 47 1.43 24.19 2.21
CA VAL A 47 0.08 23.67 2.32
C VAL A 47 0.22 22.33 3.03
N LEU A 48 -0.21 22.24 4.29
CA LEU A 48 -0.27 20.99 5.02
C LEU A 48 -1.57 20.30 4.62
N ASP A 49 -1.45 19.21 3.89
CA ASP A 49 -2.60 18.44 3.42
C ASP A 49 -3.11 17.47 4.51
N TYR A 50 -3.56 18.02 5.62
CA TYR A 50 -4.30 17.23 6.61
C TYR A 50 -5.75 17.69 6.73
N ILE A 51 -6.63 16.75 6.97
CA ILE A 51 -8.06 17.02 7.20
C ILE A 51 -8.31 17.08 8.70
N GLN A 52 -8.83 18.20 9.19
CA GLN A 52 -9.26 18.30 10.59
C GLN A 52 -10.70 17.85 10.74
N LEU A 53 -10.93 16.82 11.57
CA LEU A 53 -12.24 16.34 11.92
C LEU A 53 -12.60 16.72 13.37
N ASN A 54 -13.71 17.43 13.54
CA ASN A 54 -14.20 17.93 14.82
C ASN A 54 -15.72 17.84 14.98
N THR A 55 -16.43 17.25 14.04
CA THR A 55 -17.89 17.10 14.05
C THR A 55 -18.30 15.68 13.73
N ALA A 56 -19.47 15.27 14.27
CA ALA A 56 -20.08 14.00 13.91
C ALA A 56 -20.44 13.94 12.42
N THR A 57 -20.34 12.77 11.82
CA THR A 57 -20.67 12.56 10.40
C THR A 57 -21.30 11.18 10.19
N ASN A 58 -21.98 11.04 9.07
CA ASN A 58 -22.62 9.81 8.62
C ASN A 58 -22.01 9.37 7.29
N ASP A 59 -21.79 8.08 7.09
CA ASP A 59 -21.20 7.52 5.88
C ASP A 59 -19.86 8.17 5.52
N TYR A 60 -18.81 7.85 6.27
CA TYR A 60 -17.51 8.50 6.13
C TYR A 60 -16.43 7.52 5.70
N THR A 61 -15.62 7.93 4.71
CA THR A 61 -14.42 7.21 4.29
C THR A 61 -13.16 7.95 4.73
N PHE A 62 -12.36 7.31 5.59
CA PHE A 62 -10.99 7.71 5.87
C PHE A 62 -10.13 7.25 4.70
N GLN A 63 -9.77 8.21 3.88
CA GLN A 63 -9.07 7.98 2.61
C GLN A 63 -7.62 7.58 2.85
N GLY A 64 -7.13 6.66 2.05
CA GLY A 64 -5.70 6.35 1.97
C GLY A 64 -4.90 7.59 1.57
N ASP A 65 -3.60 7.59 1.85
CA ASP A 65 -2.69 8.71 1.57
C ASP A 65 -3.14 10.07 2.13
N THR A 66 -3.87 10.03 3.21
CA THR A 66 -4.43 11.23 3.86
C THR A 66 -4.15 11.20 5.36
N THR A 67 -3.70 12.32 5.89
CA THR A 67 -3.54 12.50 7.34
C THR A 67 -4.75 13.23 7.91
N TYR A 68 -5.36 12.66 8.92
CA TYR A 68 -6.49 13.21 9.65
C TYR A 68 -6.08 13.68 11.04
N LYS A 69 -6.45 14.92 11.40
CA LYS A 69 -6.34 15.42 12.76
C LYS A 69 -7.67 15.29 13.48
N ILE A 70 -7.69 14.47 14.52
CA ILE A 70 -8.87 14.26 15.36
C ILE A 70 -8.73 15.16 16.59
N SER A 71 -9.57 16.18 16.70
CA SER A 71 -9.49 17.20 17.76
C SER A 71 -10.76 17.35 18.59
N ALA A 72 -11.75 16.49 18.38
CA ALA A 72 -12.99 16.44 19.14
C ALA A 72 -13.50 14.98 19.22
N ILE A 73 -14.56 14.76 20.01
CA ILE A 73 -15.30 13.49 19.99
C ILE A 73 -15.97 13.37 18.64
N LEU A 74 -15.65 12.32 17.91
CA LEU A 74 -16.29 12.00 16.64
C LEU A 74 -17.32 10.87 16.83
N ASN A 75 -18.59 11.19 16.62
CA ASN A 75 -19.63 10.16 16.52
C ASN A 75 -19.87 9.86 15.03
N LEU A 76 -19.49 8.67 14.61
CA LEU A 76 -19.62 8.22 13.22
C LEU A 76 -20.73 7.19 13.11
N SER A 77 -21.69 7.44 12.25
CA SER A 77 -22.82 6.56 11.98
C SER A 77 -22.87 6.16 10.51
N GLY A 78 -23.81 5.27 10.13
CA GLY A 78 -23.90 4.74 8.78
C GLY A 78 -22.74 3.80 8.45
N VAL A 79 -22.16 3.93 7.26
CA VAL A 79 -21.02 3.14 6.81
C VAL A 79 -19.74 3.94 6.99
N VAL A 80 -18.83 3.43 7.81
CA VAL A 80 -17.50 4.04 8.04
C VAL A 80 -16.43 3.14 7.44
N THR A 81 -15.71 3.66 6.47
CA THR A 81 -14.65 2.93 5.77
C THR A 81 -13.27 3.46 6.15
N PHE A 82 -12.35 2.55 6.48
CA PHE A 82 -10.92 2.86 6.65
C PHE A 82 -10.15 2.28 5.47
N GLU A 83 -9.60 3.14 4.61
CA GLU A 83 -8.73 2.71 3.53
C GLU A 83 -7.30 2.46 4.05
N GLY A 84 -6.58 1.53 3.40
CA GLY A 84 -5.16 1.33 3.69
C GLY A 84 -4.32 2.55 3.31
N GLY A 85 -3.34 2.87 4.16
CA GLY A 85 -2.50 4.06 3.99
C GLY A 85 -3.04 5.33 4.67
N THR A 86 -4.22 5.27 5.30
CA THR A 86 -4.74 6.39 6.09
C THR A 86 -3.97 6.57 7.40
N VAL A 87 -3.76 7.81 7.82
CA VAL A 87 -3.12 8.18 9.09
C VAL A 87 -4.03 9.07 9.92
N LEU A 88 -4.40 8.63 11.12
CA LEU A 88 -5.24 9.37 12.04
C LEU A 88 -4.40 9.82 13.24
N LYS A 89 -4.31 11.13 13.46
CA LYS A 89 -3.56 11.74 14.56
C LYS A 89 -4.49 12.38 15.57
N TYR A 90 -4.41 11.91 16.81
CA TYR A 90 -5.30 12.33 17.90
C TYR A 90 -4.65 13.38 18.79
N SER A 91 -5.39 14.44 19.09
CA SER A 91 -4.95 15.44 20.07
C SER A 91 -4.91 14.84 21.49
N PRO A 92 -3.92 15.22 22.33
CA PRO A 92 -3.72 14.64 23.67
C PRO A 92 -4.71 15.15 24.73
N VAL A 93 -5.92 15.51 24.35
CA VAL A 93 -6.97 15.99 25.25
C VAL A 93 -7.76 14.80 25.79
N ALA A 94 -8.02 14.79 27.08
CA ALA A 94 -8.53 13.65 27.84
C ALA A 94 -9.92 13.10 27.47
N SER A 95 -10.60 13.67 26.50
CA SER A 95 -11.94 13.21 26.08
C SER A 95 -12.08 13.10 24.58
N ILE A 96 -10.97 13.03 23.84
CA ILE A 96 -11.03 12.88 22.38
C ILE A 96 -10.96 11.42 22.00
N TYR A 97 -11.98 10.94 21.28
CA TYR A 97 -12.06 9.58 20.76
C TYR A 97 -13.01 9.52 19.55
N MET A 98 -12.89 8.43 18.81
CA MET A 98 -13.77 8.12 17.70
C MET A 98 -14.77 7.04 18.12
N ARG A 99 -16.05 7.37 18.09
CA ARG A 99 -17.15 6.47 18.43
C ARG A 99 -17.81 5.96 17.18
N LEU A 100 -17.82 4.64 17.01
CA LEU A 100 -18.35 3.98 15.83
C LEU A 100 -19.71 3.38 16.15
N LEU A 101 -20.75 3.94 15.55
CA LEU A 101 -22.15 3.61 15.84
C LEU A 101 -22.84 2.83 14.71
N GLY A 102 -22.15 2.61 13.60
CA GLY A 102 -22.69 1.97 12.40
C GLY A 102 -21.85 0.81 11.90
N THR A 103 -21.96 0.51 10.61
CA THR A 103 -21.17 -0.53 9.95
C THR A 103 -19.76 -0.03 9.67
N VAL A 104 -18.75 -0.82 10.02
CA VAL A 104 -17.36 -0.50 9.74
C VAL A 104 -16.82 -1.43 8.66
N ILE A 105 -16.17 -0.85 7.67
CA ILE A 105 -15.46 -1.54 6.60
C ILE A 105 -13.96 -1.24 6.75
N CYS A 106 -13.17 -2.28 6.98
CA CYS A 106 -11.73 -2.20 7.07
C CYS A 106 -11.13 -2.58 5.70
N ASN A 107 -10.79 -1.56 4.89
CA ASN A 107 -10.19 -1.73 3.56
C ASN A 107 -8.66 -1.66 3.58
N THR A 108 -8.06 -2.03 4.71
CA THR A 108 -6.63 -2.16 4.90
C THR A 108 -6.09 -3.46 4.29
N SER A 109 -4.79 -3.60 4.22
CA SER A 109 -4.13 -4.82 3.75
C SER A 109 -2.69 -4.92 4.27
N ALA A 110 -2.07 -6.06 4.05
CA ALA A 110 -0.75 -6.42 4.60
C ALA A 110 0.35 -5.38 4.33
N TYR A 111 0.34 -4.74 3.14
CA TYR A 111 1.29 -3.68 2.78
C TYR A 111 0.66 -2.28 2.79
N ARG A 112 -0.59 -2.17 3.22
CA ARG A 112 -1.32 -0.90 3.35
C ARG A 112 -2.12 -0.88 4.67
N PRO A 113 -1.47 -0.81 5.83
CA PRO A 113 -2.16 -0.69 7.11
C PRO A 113 -2.78 0.71 7.27
N ALA A 114 -3.77 0.83 8.17
CA ALA A 114 -4.21 2.11 8.69
C ALA A 114 -3.45 2.42 9.98
N ILE A 115 -3.07 3.69 10.19
CA ILE A 115 -2.31 4.11 11.36
C ILE A 115 -3.12 5.06 12.23
N PHE A 116 -3.15 4.77 13.53
CA PHE A 116 -3.75 5.57 14.58
C PHE A 116 -2.66 5.98 15.55
N THR A 117 -2.40 7.28 15.70
CA THR A 117 -1.26 7.72 16.49
C THR A 117 -1.51 9.06 17.19
N ALA A 118 -0.56 9.51 18.03
CA ALA A 118 -0.63 10.80 18.68
C ALA A 118 -0.44 11.95 17.68
N LEU A 119 -1.04 13.10 17.96
CA LEU A 119 -0.89 14.32 17.15
C LEU A 119 0.60 14.68 16.95
N ASP A 120 1.38 14.48 17.98
CA ASP A 120 2.81 14.82 18.03
C ASP A 120 3.74 13.75 17.44
N ASP A 121 3.20 12.64 16.92
CA ASP A 121 4.00 11.62 16.22
C ASP A 121 4.32 12.09 14.80
N ASN A 122 5.50 12.67 14.60
CA ASN A 122 5.98 13.11 13.30
C ASN A 122 6.73 12.01 12.53
N THR A 123 6.63 10.75 12.98
CA THR A 123 7.27 9.60 12.29
C THR A 123 6.44 9.04 11.15
N VAL A 124 5.17 9.45 11.01
CA VAL A 124 4.25 8.97 9.99
C VAL A 124 3.22 10.04 9.65
N GLY A 125 2.83 10.12 8.37
CA GLY A 125 1.91 11.14 7.87
C GLY A 125 2.43 12.56 8.04
N GLU A 126 1.58 13.57 7.86
CA GLU A 126 1.98 14.97 7.95
C GLU A 126 2.48 15.36 9.34
N PRO A 127 3.61 16.08 9.46
CA PRO A 127 4.10 16.61 10.73
C PRO A 127 3.19 17.74 11.23
N ILE A 128 2.32 17.43 12.20
CA ILE A 128 1.33 18.40 12.73
C ILE A 128 1.74 18.92 14.11
N GLY A 129 2.42 18.11 14.90
CA GLY A 129 2.74 18.39 16.29
C GLY A 129 4.22 18.63 16.59
N SER A 130 4.59 18.59 17.87
CA SER A 130 5.92 18.92 18.38
C SER A 130 7.01 17.89 18.03
N GLY A 131 6.65 16.68 17.61
CA GLY A 131 7.57 15.56 17.40
C GLY A 131 7.86 14.74 18.66
N THR A 132 7.23 15.07 19.79
CA THR A 132 7.31 14.28 21.02
C THR A 132 5.94 13.72 21.35
N PRO A 133 5.66 12.45 21.03
CA PRO A 133 4.34 11.88 21.17
C PRO A 133 3.85 11.86 22.62
N ILE A 134 2.63 12.35 22.83
CA ILE A 134 1.91 12.31 24.11
C ILE A 134 0.70 11.39 23.93
N ASN A 135 0.47 10.50 24.91
CA ASN A 135 -0.66 9.58 24.85
C ASN A 135 -1.99 10.34 24.74
N TYR A 136 -2.83 9.88 23.85
CA TYR A 136 -4.20 10.36 23.69
C TYR A 136 -5.20 9.36 24.34
N HIS A 137 -6.47 9.78 24.46
CA HIS A 137 -7.44 9.04 25.23
C HIS A 137 -7.78 7.69 24.60
N GLU A 138 -8.41 7.68 23.41
CA GLU A 138 -8.89 6.45 22.79
C GLU A 138 -8.85 6.56 21.25
N ALA A 139 -8.44 5.48 20.58
CA ALA A 139 -8.42 5.45 19.13
C ALA A 139 -9.80 5.08 18.57
N LEU A 140 -10.29 3.91 18.89
CA LEU A 140 -11.49 3.32 18.29
C LEU A 140 -12.43 2.78 19.36
N ALA A 141 -13.51 3.54 19.64
CA ALA A 141 -14.60 3.12 20.51
C ALA A 141 -15.69 2.41 19.69
N GLY A 142 -15.65 1.09 19.68
CA GLY A 142 -16.59 0.25 18.93
C GLY A 142 -17.86 -0.08 19.70
N ASP A 143 -18.66 0.91 20.07
CA ASP A 143 -19.83 0.71 20.94
C ASP A 143 -20.88 -0.25 20.38
N ARG A 144 -21.04 -0.33 19.07
CA ARG A 144 -22.08 -1.12 18.41
C ARG A 144 -21.69 -1.69 17.06
N CYS A 145 -20.41 -1.66 16.71
CA CYS A 145 -19.96 -2.17 15.41
C CYS A 145 -19.44 -3.61 15.55
N ASN A 146 -19.84 -4.48 14.63
CA ASN A 146 -19.25 -5.82 14.46
C ASN A 146 -18.17 -5.75 13.38
N ALA A 147 -17.10 -4.99 13.66
CA ALA A 147 -15.98 -4.87 12.73
C ALA A 147 -14.99 -6.02 12.88
N ALA A 148 -14.56 -6.57 11.77
CA ALA A 148 -13.35 -7.37 11.71
C ALA A 148 -12.17 -6.43 11.40
N TRP A 149 -11.44 -6.05 12.45
CA TRP A 149 -10.29 -5.16 12.34
C TRP A 149 -9.08 -5.93 11.88
N HIS A 150 -8.38 -5.43 10.87
CA HIS A 150 -7.15 -6.06 10.40
C HIS A 150 -6.16 -5.05 9.80
N ASP A 151 -4.89 -5.43 9.82
CA ASP A 151 -3.80 -4.61 9.29
C ASP A 151 -3.82 -3.16 9.83
N LEU A 152 -3.86 -3.03 11.16
CA LEU A 152 -3.79 -1.75 11.85
C LEU A 152 -2.47 -1.57 12.57
N THR A 153 -2.05 -0.32 12.72
CA THR A 153 -1.00 0.07 13.66
C THR A 153 -1.52 1.17 14.58
N VAL A 154 -1.61 0.88 15.88
CA VAL A 154 -2.06 1.85 16.90
C VAL A 154 -0.92 2.19 17.84
N LYS A 155 -0.64 3.48 18.00
CA LYS A 155 0.45 3.97 18.85
C LYS A 155 -0.06 5.02 19.83
N TYR A 156 0.48 5.02 21.06
CA TYR A 156 0.27 6.06 22.08
C TYR A 156 -1.17 6.23 22.54
N ALA A 157 -2.03 5.24 22.42
CA ALA A 157 -3.40 5.30 22.90
C ALA A 157 -3.46 4.85 24.37
N ASN A 158 -4.26 5.54 25.20
CA ASN A 158 -4.60 4.98 26.51
C ASN A 158 -5.54 3.77 26.34
N TYR A 159 -6.52 3.86 25.41
CA TYR A 159 -7.35 2.75 24.96
C TYR A 159 -7.25 2.65 23.45
N ALA A 160 -6.72 1.54 22.92
CA ALA A 160 -6.49 1.46 21.50
C ALA A 160 -7.72 1.00 20.71
N ILE A 161 -8.26 -0.17 21.05
CA ILE A 161 -9.50 -0.67 20.41
C ILE A 161 -10.47 -1.13 21.50
N GLN A 162 -11.67 -0.60 21.48
CA GLN A 162 -12.77 -1.06 22.34
C GLN A 162 -13.75 -1.92 21.52
N GLY A 163 -14.15 -3.06 22.09
CA GLY A 163 -15.23 -3.92 21.61
C GLY A 163 -16.30 -4.14 22.68
N MET A 164 -17.55 -3.91 22.32
CA MET A 164 -18.71 -4.25 23.15
C MET A 164 -19.39 -5.50 22.57
N ASN A 165 -19.54 -6.55 23.38
CA ASN A 165 -20.20 -7.83 23.03
C ASN A 165 -19.42 -8.76 22.08
N SER A 166 -18.62 -8.28 21.19
CA SER A 166 -17.70 -9.09 20.37
C SER A 166 -16.57 -8.24 19.80
N LEU A 167 -15.38 -8.84 19.63
CA LEU A 167 -14.25 -8.16 19.01
C LEU A 167 -13.43 -9.15 18.15
N GLN A 168 -13.11 -8.76 16.92
CA GLN A 168 -12.21 -9.48 16.07
C GLN A 168 -11.09 -8.55 15.61
N VAL A 169 -9.83 -8.93 15.87
CA VAL A 169 -8.64 -8.16 15.45
C VAL A 169 -7.60 -9.11 14.91
N SER A 170 -7.08 -8.83 13.73
CA SER A 170 -6.00 -9.63 13.13
C SER A 170 -4.90 -8.75 12.52
N ASP A 171 -3.72 -9.36 12.37
CA ASP A 171 -2.57 -8.78 11.63
C ASP A 171 -2.22 -7.34 12.03
N SER A 172 -2.33 -7.01 13.31
CA SER A 172 -2.26 -5.64 13.80
C SER A 172 -1.18 -5.44 14.85
N LYS A 173 -0.73 -4.20 15.00
CA LYS A 173 0.39 -3.81 15.88
C LYS A 173 -0.02 -2.71 16.84
N PHE A 174 0.43 -2.81 18.09
CA PHE A 174 0.14 -1.86 19.17
C PHE A 174 1.44 -1.46 19.87
N PHE A 175 1.73 -0.16 19.89
CA PHE A 175 2.97 0.36 20.49
C PHE A 175 2.69 1.49 21.47
N ASN A 176 3.32 1.42 22.65
CA ASN A 176 3.21 2.46 23.68
C ASN A 176 1.76 2.76 24.09
N CYS A 177 0.88 1.76 24.03
CA CYS A 177 -0.51 1.89 24.44
C CYS A 177 -0.68 1.44 25.89
N LEU A 178 -1.54 2.13 26.66
CA LEU A 178 -1.81 1.73 28.04
C LEU A 178 -2.68 0.47 28.07
N HIS A 179 -3.74 0.44 27.28
CA HIS A 179 -4.67 -0.68 27.13
C HIS A 179 -4.91 -0.96 25.64
N PRO A 180 -4.13 -1.84 25.01
CA PRO A 180 -4.32 -2.18 23.59
C PRO A 180 -5.71 -2.69 23.27
N ILE A 181 -6.28 -3.53 24.12
CA ILE A 181 -7.56 -4.19 23.91
C ILE A 181 -8.48 -3.95 25.11
N LEU A 182 -9.57 -3.23 24.88
CA LEU A 182 -10.63 -3.01 25.85
C LEU A 182 -11.86 -3.80 25.41
N ILE A 183 -12.39 -4.68 26.28
CA ILE A 183 -13.53 -5.53 25.96
C ILE A 183 -14.56 -5.45 27.06
N GLU A 184 -15.82 -5.18 26.67
CA GLU A 184 -16.95 -5.17 27.55
C GLU A 184 -17.95 -6.27 27.17
N PHE A 185 -18.06 -7.27 28.05
CA PHE A 185 -19.06 -8.33 27.99
C PHE A 185 -19.13 -9.10 26.66
N GLY A 186 -18.13 -9.93 26.37
CA GLY A 186 -18.23 -10.79 25.20
C GLY A 186 -16.96 -11.48 24.77
N PRO A 187 -17.04 -12.30 23.71
CA PRO A 187 -15.90 -12.98 23.17
C PRO A 187 -15.03 -12.03 22.33
N ALA A 188 -13.71 -12.26 22.36
CA ALA A 188 -12.78 -11.65 21.43
C ALA A 188 -11.89 -12.72 20.80
N CYS A 189 -11.73 -12.61 19.48
CA CYS A 189 -10.80 -13.44 18.70
C CYS A 189 -9.69 -12.55 18.15
N LEU A 190 -8.47 -12.81 18.60
CA LEU A 190 -7.28 -12.06 18.25
C LEU A 190 -6.32 -12.97 17.52
N THR A 191 -5.84 -12.54 16.34
CA THR A 191 -4.97 -13.37 15.50
C THR A 191 -3.80 -12.56 14.97
N ASN A 192 -2.59 -13.04 15.20
CA ASN A 192 -1.35 -12.43 14.68
C ASN A 192 -1.18 -10.97 15.10
N LEU A 193 -1.04 -10.72 16.40
CA LEU A 193 -0.87 -9.38 16.97
C LEU A 193 0.51 -9.19 17.59
N LEU A 194 1.07 -8.00 17.38
CA LEU A 194 2.27 -7.52 18.06
C LEU A 194 1.91 -6.39 19.02
N MET A 195 2.23 -6.56 20.29
CA MET A 195 2.00 -5.57 21.36
C MET A 195 3.30 -5.30 22.09
N ALA A 196 3.85 -4.09 21.94
CA ALA A 196 5.13 -3.75 22.55
C ALA A 196 5.07 -2.45 23.35
N ASN A 197 5.74 -2.45 24.51
CA ASN A 197 5.73 -1.33 25.46
C ASN A 197 4.30 -0.94 25.85
N VAL A 198 3.48 -1.94 26.20
CA VAL A 198 2.08 -1.74 26.55
C VAL A 198 1.88 -1.82 28.07
N GLY A 199 0.79 -1.23 28.57
CA GLY A 199 0.36 -1.39 29.95
C GLY A 199 -0.39 -2.72 30.17
N SER A 200 -1.57 -2.69 30.78
CA SER A 200 -2.40 -3.90 30.87
C SER A 200 -2.97 -4.23 29.50
N THR A 201 -2.56 -5.37 28.95
CA THR A 201 -2.89 -5.78 27.59
C THR A 201 -4.39 -5.90 27.37
N PHE A 202 -5.10 -6.52 28.33
CA PHE A 202 -6.56 -6.67 28.31
C PHE A 202 -7.17 -5.90 29.48
N TYR A 203 -8.07 -5.01 29.13
CA TYR A 203 -8.80 -4.19 30.07
C TYR A 203 -10.30 -4.34 29.82
N GLY A 204 -11.15 -4.35 30.85
CA GLY A 204 -12.59 -4.46 30.65
C GLY A 204 -13.32 -5.22 31.75
N ALA A 205 -14.42 -5.87 31.37
CA ALA A 205 -15.25 -6.67 32.30
C ALA A 205 -15.93 -7.82 31.56
N GLY A 206 -15.96 -9.01 32.18
CA GLY A 206 -16.74 -10.15 31.71
C GLY A 206 -16.36 -10.68 30.32
N TYR A 207 -15.10 -10.59 29.93
CA TYR A 207 -14.62 -10.95 28.61
C TYR A 207 -14.08 -12.37 28.49
N GLN A 208 -14.12 -12.90 27.26
CA GLN A 208 -13.55 -14.19 26.91
C GLN A 208 -12.66 -14.01 25.68
N VAL A 209 -11.35 -14.01 25.88
CA VAL A 209 -10.36 -13.79 24.80
C VAL A 209 -9.75 -15.10 24.36
N THR A 210 -9.74 -15.35 23.05
CA THR A 210 -8.87 -16.34 22.42
C THR A 210 -7.85 -15.63 21.54
N ALA A 211 -6.57 -15.77 21.83
CA ALA A 211 -5.48 -15.06 21.20
C ALA A 211 -4.52 -16.06 20.52
N TYR A 212 -4.47 -16.03 19.19
CA TYR A 212 -3.61 -16.86 18.36
C TYR A 212 -2.42 -16.06 17.84
N GLN A 213 -1.21 -16.61 17.93
CA GLN A 213 -0.01 -16.01 17.34
C GLN A 213 0.25 -14.58 17.82
N VAL A 214 0.11 -14.35 19.12
CA VAL A 214 0.31 -13.02 19.72
C VAL A 214 1.71 -12.91 20.33
N THR A 215 2.42 -11.83 20.00
CA THR A 215 3.65 -11.43 20.70
C THR A 215 3.36 -10.24 21.61
N ILE A 216 3.65 -10.37 22.90
CA ILE A 216 3.61 -9.26 23.88
C ILE A 216 5.01 -9.05 24.41
N VAL A 217 5.48 -7.79 24.37
CA VAL A 217 6.82 -7.43 24.86
C VAL A 217 6.76 -6.20 25.76
N GLY A 218 7.35 -6.30 26.95
CA GLY A 218 7.63 -5.13 27.80
C GLY A 218 6.46 -4.60 28.63
N ALA A 219 5.51 -5.43 29.03
CA ALA A 219 4.40 -5.07 29.93
C ALA A 219 4.75 -5.32 31.42
N THR A 220 6.00 -5.25 31.82
CA THR A 220 6.53 -5.81 33.10
C THR A 220 5.91 -5.21 34.36
N ASN A 221 5.58 -3.92 34.32
CA ASN A 221 5.10 -3.18 35.50
C ASN A 221 3.57 -3.19 35.65
N ASN A 222 2.86 -3.80 34.72
CA ASN A 222 1.40 -3.86 34.70
C ASN A 222 0.92 -5.29 34.62
N PRO A 223 -0.22 -5.63 35.24
CA PRO A 223 -0.80 -6.95 35.03
C PRO A 223 -1.25 -7.12 33.58
N LEU A 224 -1.14 -8.36 33.06
CA LEU A 224 -1.58 -8.70 31.70
C LEU A 224 -3.07 -8.40 31.48
N THR A 225 -3.87 -8.60 32.53
CA THR A 225 -5.30 -8.39 32.54
C THR A 225 -5.74 -7.49 33.70
N THR A 226 -6.66 -6.58 33.45
CA THR A 226 -7.27 -5.73 34.48
C THR A 226 -8.78 -5.66 34.25
N GLU A 227 -9.55 -6.00 35.31
CA GLU A 227 -10.99 -5.80 35.32
C GLU A 227 -11.34 -4.59 36.20
N TYR A 228 -12.19 -3.70 35.70
CA TYR A 228 -12.64 -2.52 36.43
C TYR A 228 -13.98 -2.78 37.19
N GLN A 229 -14.66 -3.87 36.89
CA GLN A 229 -15.86 -4.34 37.58
C GLN A 229 -15.79 -5.84 37.81
N SER A 230 -16.19 -6.29 38.99
CA SER A 230 -16.25 -7.71 39.36
C SER A 230 -17.48 -8.43 38.72
N ALA A 231 -17.82 -8.12 37.48
CA ALA A 231 -19.03 -8.58 36.84
C ALA A 231 -18.91 -9.96 36.15
N GLY A 232 -18.02 -10.80 36.58
CA GLY A 232 -17.89 -12.15 36.04
C GLY A 232 -16.41 -12.57 35.92
N SER A 233 -16.17 -13.86 35.73
CA SER A 233 -14.83 -14.37 35.51
C SER A 233 -14.38 -14.14 34.05
N SER A 234 -13.57 -13.15 33.82
CA SER A 234 -12.91 -12.97 32.52
C SER A 234 -11.88 -14.06 32.27
N THR A 235 -11.74 -14.48 31.03
CA THR A 235 -10.78 -15.52 30.64
C THR A 235 -9.95 -15.06 29.42
N VAL A 236 -8.68 -15.45 29.40
CA VAL A 236 -7.78 -15.25 28.28
C VAL A 236 -7.07 -16.56 27.96
N THR A 237 -7.21 -17.04 26.73
CA THR A 237 -6.50 -18.23 26.26
C THR A 237 -5.50 -17.82 25.17
N PHE A 238 -4.21 -18.03 25.42
CA PHE A 238 -3.16 -17.83 24.43
C PHE A 238 -2.80 -19.14 23.75
N ILE A 239 -2.72 -19.11 22.42
CA ILE A 239 -2.36 -20.24 21.57
C ILE A 239 -1.24 -19.79 20.63
N ASN A 240 -0.16 -20.57 20.55
CA ASN A 240 1.01 -20.29 19.72
C ASN A 240 1.62 -18.89 19.95
N SER A 241 1.61 -18.40 21.17
CA SER A 241 1.96 -17.02 21.49
C SER A 241 3.32 -16.91 22.18
N LEU A 242 3.92 -15.72 22.15
CA LEU A 242 5.22 -15.43 22.76
C LEU A 242 5.09 -14.21 23.68
N LEU A 243 5.14 -14.46 24.98
CA LEU A 243 4.94 -13.47 26.05
C LEU A 243 6.28 -13.14 26.69
N VAL A 244 6.90 -12.02 26.34
CA VAL A 244 8.21 -11.59 26.82
C VAL A 244 8.04 -10.41 27.77
N ASN A 245 8.43 -10.59 29.03
CA ASN A 245 8.22 -9.59 30.06
C ASN A 245 6.77 -9.10 30.17
N ALA A 246 5.80 -9.99 30.00
CA ALA A 246 4.40 -9.61 29.81
C ALA A 246 3.65 -9.33 31.17
N GLY A 247 4.36 -9.19 32.26
CA GLY A 247 3.78 -8.93 33.60
C GLY A 247 3.09 -10.14 34.24
N ALA A 248 2.45 -9.96 35.38
CA ALA A 248 1.64 -11.00 36.04
C ALA A 248 0.30 -11.19 35.31
N ASN A 249 -0.40 -12.32 35.54
CA ASN A 249 -1.68 -12.59 34.87
C ASN A 249 -2.75 -11.51 35.15
N GLY A 250 -2.80 -10.97 36.38
CA GLY A 250 -3.81 -9.99 36.79
C GLY A 250 -5.10 -10.64 37.25
N THR A 251 -6.25 -10.06 36.92
CA THR A 251 -7.57 -10.42 37.49
C THR A 251 -8.26 -11.56 36.75
N ALA A 252 -8.03 -11.71 35.43
CA ALA A 252 -8.66 -12.75 34.64
C ALA A 252 -7.95 -14.10 34.76
N THR A 253 -8.68 -15.18 34.47
CA THR A 253 -8.09 -16.52 34.32
C THR A 253 -7.32 -16.61 33.02
N VAL A 254 -6.01 -16.81 33.08
CA VAL A 254 -5.14 -16.93 31.91
C VAL A 254 -4.74 -18.39 31.70
N THR A 255 -5.03 -18.91 30.49
CA THR A 255 -4.61 -20.24 30.04
C THR A 255 -3.68 -20.15 28.85
N THR A 256 -2.79 -21.12 28.66
CA THR A 256 -1.80 -21.13 27.57
C THR A 256 -1.76 -22.50 26.89
N ASN A 257 -1.63 -22.50 25.59
CA ASN A 257 -1.43 -23.70 24.78
C ASN A 257 -0.34 -23.39 23.72
N HIS A 258 0.75 -24.19 23.69
CA HIS A 258 1.92 -23.91 22.83
C HIS A 258 2.35 -22.44 22.90
N THR A 259 2.44 -21.90 24.08
CA THR A 259 2.76 -20.49 24.35
C THR A 259 3.98 -20.40 25.26
N ALA A 260 4.98 -19.66 24.83
CA ALA A 260 6.16 -19.41 25.66
C ALA A 260 5.98 -18.12 26.45
N ARG A 261 6.30 -18.18 27.76
CA ARG A 261 6.38 -17.03 28.65
C ARG A 261 7.81 -16.89 29.14
N VAL A 262 8.43 -15.77 28.80
CA VAL A 262 9.87 -15.55 29.03
C VAL A 262 10.08 -14.24 29.78
N THR A 263 10.98 -14.24 30.74
CA THR A 263 11.47 -13.05 31.43
C THR A 263 12.96 -12.86 31.12
N GLY A 264 13.39 -11.63 30.90
CA GLY A 264 14.78 -11.32 30.61
C GLY A 264 14.94 -10.30 29.51
N ASP A 265 16.16 -10.23 28.98
CA ASP A 265 16.47 -9.29 27.89
C ASP A 265 15.81 -9.73 26.57
N ALA A 266 14.91 -8.89 26.04
CA ALA A 266 14.22 -9.16 24.78
C ALA A 266 15.18 -9.28 23.57
N SER A 267 16.36 -8.66 23.64
CA SER A 267 17.39 -8.76 22.59
C SER A 267 18.01 -10.17 22.45
N GLN A 268 17.85 -11.02 23.47
CA GLN A 268 18.26 -12.42 23.41
C GLN A 268 17.20 -13.32 22.75
N ILE A 269 15.99 -12.80 22.59
CA ILE A 269 14.84 -13.53 22.06
C ILE A 269 14.60 -13.12 20.61
N PHE A 270 14.72 -11.83 20.34
CA PHE A 270 14.46 -11.24 19.03
C PHE A 270 15.73 -10.67 18.43
N GLN A 271 15.76 -10.61 17.10
CA GLN A 271 16.75 -9.82 16.36
C GLN A 271 16.10 -8.58 15.76
N THR A 272 16.84 -7.48 15.78
CA THR A 272 16.44 -6.23 15.13
C THR A 272 17.08 -6.16 13.76
N VAL A 273 16.29 -5.97 12.72
CA VAL A 273 16.79 -5.69 11.36
C VAL A 273 15.97 -4.55 10.77
N GLY A 274 16.66 -3.47 10.39
CA GLY A 274 15.99 -2.27 9.94
C GLY A 274 15.16 -1.63 11.05
N GLY A 275 13.92 -1.28 10.74
CA GLY A 275 12.94 -0.77 11.71
C GLY A 275 12.14 -1.86 12.43
N GLY A 276 12.38 -3.14 12.13
CA GLY A 276 11.68 -4.25 12.73
C GLY A 276 12.47 -4.87 13.90
N HIS A 277 11.85 -4.91 15.08
CA HIS A 277 12.53 -5.25 16.33
C HIS A 277 12.19 -6.65 16.87
N TYR A 278 11.23 -7.36 16.27
CA TYR A 278 10.66 -8.57 16.88
C TYR A 278 10.74 -9.79 15.96
N TYR A 279 11.76 -9.85 15.09
CA TYR A 279 12.04 -11.03 14.28
C TYR A 279 12.67 -12.15 15.13
N LEU A 280 12.36 -13.41 14.82
CA LEU A 280 13.02 -14.54 15.48
C LEU A 280 14.37 -14.82 14.81
N PRO A 281 15.45 -14.99 15.58
CA PRO A 281 16.73 -15.47 15.05
C PRO A 281 16.60 -16.84 14.37
N THR A 282 17.50 -17.16 13.46
CA THR A 282 17.48 -18.44 12.70
C THR A 282 17.45 -19.67 13.62
N ASN A 283 18.17 -19.62 14.74
CA ASN A 283 18.23 -20.73 15.71
C ASN A 283 17.29 -20.54 16.92
N SER A 284 16.25 -19.74 16.77
CA SER A 284 15.30 -19.52 17.86
C SER A 284 14.57 -20.81 18.25
N PRO A 285 14.46 -21.11 19.55
CA PRO A 285 13.71 -22.27 20.02
C PRO A 285 12.18 -22.12 19.83
N TYR A 286 11.73 -20.95 19.40
CA TYR A 286 10.33 -20.63 19.15
C TYR A 286 9.90 -20.90 17.70
N ARG A 287 10.85 -21.31 16.84
CA ARG A 287 10.54 -21.74 15.46
C ARG A 287 10.01 -23.16 15.45
N GLY A 288 8.92 -23.38 14.71
CA GLY A 288 8.25 -24.67 14.63
C GLY A 288 7.79 -25.21 15.98
N ALA A 289 7.52 -24.34 16.95
CA ALA A 289 7.16 -24.71 18.34
C ALA A 289 5.66 -24.55 18.64
N GLY A 290 4.87 -24.17 17.67
CA GLY A 290 3.44 -23.98 17.80
C GLY A 290 2.63 -25.27 17.68
N SER A 291 1.33 -25.11 17.52
CA SER A 291 0.38 -26.19 17.20
C SER A 291 -0.29 -25.90 15.87
N ALA A 292 -0.41 -26.92 15.03
CA ALA A 292 -1.20 -26.84 13.81
C ALA A 292 -2.72 -26.78 14.07
N ASN A 293 -3.16 -27.02 15.30
CA ASN A 293 -4.57 -27.03 15.66
C ASN A 293 -5.10 -25.61 15.94
N VAL A 294 -4.94 -24.70 14.96
CA VAL A 294 -5.39 -23.30 15.04
C VAL A 294 -6.41 -22.94 13.94
N GLY A 295 -6.81 -23.93 13.14
CA GLY A 295 -7.72 -23.74 12.01
C GLY A 295 -7.02 -23.39 10.70
N GLN A 296 -7.58 -23.88 9.60
CA GLN A 296 -6.98 -23.74 8.25
C GLN A 296 -6.84 -22.29 7.82
N ALA A 297 -7.79 -21.42 8.15
CA ALA A 297 -7.72 -20.00 7.80
C ALA A 297 -6.51 -19.29 8.46
N VAL A 298 -6.21 -19.62 9.72
CA VAL A 298 -5.04 -19.08 10.42
C VAL A 298 -3.75 -19.59 9.76
N LEU A 299 -3.64 -20.90 9.52
CA LEU A 299 -2.46 -21.48 8.86
C LEU A 299 -2.25 -20.91 7.46
N ALA A 300 -3.30 -20.73 6.68
CA ALA A 300 -3.22 -20.13 5.36
C ALA A 300 -2.74 -18.66 5.41
N ASN A 301 -3.18 -17.89 6.41
CA ASN A 301 -2.67 -16.54 6.63
C ASN A 301 -1.18 -16.55 7.01
N LEU A 302 -0.76 -17.40 7.94
CA LEU A 302 0.64 -17.51 8.35
C LEU A 302 1.56 -17.93 7.20
N ALA A 303 1.07 -18.79 6.29
CA ALA A 303 1.82 -19.20 5.10
C ALA A 303 2.16 -18.05 4.13
N THR A 304 1.52 -16.89 4.28
CA THR A 304 1.88 -15.66 3.54
C THR A 304 2.82 -14.74 4.32
N LYS A 305 3.11 -15.05 5.57
CA LYS A 305 3.84 -14.20 6.52
C LYS A 305 5.13 -14.84 7.00
N THR A 306 5.89 -14.11 7.80
CA THR A 306 7.21 -14.55 8.26
C THR A 306 7.52 -14.10 9.69
N THR A 307 8.28 -14.90 10.41
CA THR A 307 8.98 -14.47 11.63
C THR A 307 10.44 -14.11 11.35
N SER A 308 10.92 -14.30 10.12
CA SER A 308 12.29 -14.06 9.72
C SER A 308 12.49 -12.62 9.26
N ALA A 309 13.65 -12.06 9.62
CA ALA A 309 14.04 -10.72 9.23
C ALA A 309 14.37 -10.62 7.72
N PRO A 310 14.32 -9.41 7.14
CA PRO A 310 14.91 -9.13 5.83
C PRO A 310 16.35 -9.62 5.76
N ILE A 311 16.70 -10.29 4.64
CA ILE A 311 18.02 -10.94 4.51
C ILE A 311 19.09 -9.91 4.21
N TYR A 312 18.76 -8.90 3.41
CA TYR A 312 19.69 -7.87 2.99
C TYR A 312 19.21 -6.48 3.37
N VAL A 313 20.10 -5.71 4.01
CA VAL A 313 19.93 -4.28 4.25
C VAL A 313 21.04 -3.57 3.49
N TYR A 314 20.69 -2.89 2.41
CA TYR A 314 21.64 -2.12 1.62
C TYR A 314 21.84 -0.73 2.25
N THR A 315 23.10 -0.44 2.62
CA THR A 315 23.45 0.85 3.20
C THR A 315 23.61 1.92 2.12
N PRO A 316 23.52 3.22 2.48
CA PRO A 316 23.68 4.29 1.51
C PRO A 316 24.98 4.27 0.72
N GLY A 317 24.91 4.62 -0.56
CA GLY A 317 26.08 4.80 -1.41
C GLY A 317 26.61 3.52 -2.06
N ILE A 318 25.86 2.42 -2.05
CA ILE A 318 26.25 1.21 -2.79
C ILE A 318 26.03 1.44 -4.28
N TYR A 319 27.03 1.08 -5.08
CA TYR A 319 27.02 1.18 -6.54
C TYR A 319 26.92 -0.21 -7.16
N PHE A 320 25.91 -0.40 -8.01
CA PHE A 320 25.75 -1.58 -8.83
C PHE A 320 26.23 -1.28 -10.25
N GLY A 321 27.41 -1.77 -10.59
CA GLY A 321 27.96 -1.74 -11.95
C GLY A 321 27.87 -3.10 -12.66
N THR A 322 27.23 -4.10 -12.03
CA THR A 322 26.99 -5.43 -12.58
C THR A 322 25.54 -5.79 -12.40
N SER A 323 24.95 -6.36 -13.45
CA SER A 323 23.54 -6.76 -13.42
C SER A 323 23.26 -7.78 -12.32
N THR A 324 22.19 -7.57 -11.58
CA THR A 324 21.82 -8.31 -10.36
C THR A 324 20.36 -8.72 -10.39
N ASN A 325 20.09 -9.95 -9.95
CA ASN A 325 18.73 -10.47 -9.78
C ASN A 325 18.36 -10.52 -8.30
N LEU A 326 17.16 -10.05 -7.96
CA LEU A 326 16.60 -10.06 -6.62
C LEU A 326 15.37 -10.96 -6.59
N PHE A 327 15.37 -11.93 -5.69
CA PHE A 327 14.35 -12.95 -5.55
C PHE A 327 13.68 -12.87 -4.17
N PRO A 328 12.50 -13.46 -3.96
CA PRO A 328 11.92 -13.59 -2.64
C PRO A 328 12.76 -14.59 -1.81
N LEU A 329 13.50 -14.09 -0.85
CA LEU A 329 14.47 -14.89 -0.06
C LEU A 329 14.02 -15.17 1.37
N VAL A 330 13.19 -14.32 1.95
CA VAL A 330 12.70 -14.50 3.31
C VAL A 330 11.69 -15.65 3.35
N PRO A 331 11.91 -16.70 4.16
CA PRO A 331 10.99 -17.82 4.23
C PRO A 331 9.64 -17.37 4.80
N ARG A 332 8.56 -17.80 4.16
CA ARG A 332 7.19 -17.69 4.71
C ARG A 332 6.95 -18.91 5.60
N ASP A 333 6.12 -18.76 6.64
CA ASP A 333 5.84 -19.86 7.56
C ASP A 333 4.83 -20.84 6.98
N THR A 334 5.31 -21.63 6.03
CA THR A 334 4.56 -22.72 5.39
C THR A 334 4.71 -24.05 6.12
N ASN A 335 5.31 -24.06 7.31
CA ASN A 335 5.56 -25.27 8.08
C ASN A 335 4.24 -25.89 8.58
N ALA A 336 4.22 -27.21 8.68
CA ALA A 336 3.08 -27.92 9.26
C ALA A 336 2.85 -27.52 10.72
N VAL A 337 3.90 -27.14 11.43
CA VAL A 337 3.87 -26.59 12.79
C VAL A 337 4.40 -25.18 12.75
N PRO A 338 3.58 -24.16 13.01
CA PRO A 338 4.00 -22.77 12.87
C PRO A 338 4.97 -22.31 13.95
N ASP A 339 5.67 -21.23 13.70
CA ASP A 339 6.48 -20.51 14.66
C ASP A 339 5.59 -19.89 15.75
N LEU A 340 6.14 -19.57 16.92
CA LEU A 340 5.39 -18.87 17.98
C LEU A 340 5.38 -17.36 17.74
N GLY A 341 4.27 -16.73 18.12
CA GLY A 341 4.12 -15.28 18.18
C GLY A 341 3.78 -14.64 16.85
N TYR A 342 4.01 -13.34 16.79
CA TYR A 342 3.64 -12.49 15.66
C TYR A 342 4.45 -12.78 14.40
N HIS A 343 3.76 -12.83 13.26
CA HIS A 343 4.35 -13.01 11.95
C HIS A 343 4.21 -11.71 11.16
N TYR A 344 5.32 -11.18 10.69
CA TYR A 344 5.34 -9.99 9.84
C TYR A 344 4.85 -10.27 8.43
N THR A 345 4.33 -9.25 7.79
CA THR A 345 4.30 -9.19 6.32
C THR A 345 5.74 -9.21 5.81
N PRO A 346 6.09 -10.05 4.83
CA PRO A 346 7.48 -10.23 4.44
C PRO A 346 8.11 -8.98 3.80
N LEU A 347 9.34 -8.69 4.17
CA LEU A 347 10.29 -7.86 3.42
C LEU A 347 11.52 -8.70 3.12
N ASP A 348 11.89 -8.81 1.85
CA ASP A 348 13.08 -9.56 1.45
C ASP A 348 14.34 -8.69 1.52
N TYR A 349 14.22 -7.42 1.09
CA TYR A 349 15.30 -6.45 1.04
C TYR A 349 14.88 -5.12 1.67
N ILE A 350 15.86 -4.40 2.21
CA ILE A 350 15.69 -3.02 2.65
C ILE A 350 16.78 -2.17 2.01
N PHE A 351 16.37 -1.13 1.29
CA PHE A 351 17.26 -0.24 0.57
C PHE A 351 17.28 1.17 1.15
N SER A 352 18.48 1.73 1.27
CA SER A 352 18.76 3.15 1.29
C SER A 352 19.39 3.52 -0.06
N PRO A 353 19.75 4.80 -0.33
CA PRO A 353 20.24 5.18 -1.64
C PRO A 353 21.27 4.21 -2.22
N ILE A 354 20.88 3.51 -3.27
CA ILE A 354 21.75 2.68 -4.10
C ILE A 354 21.78 3.25 -5.51
N PHE A 355 22.90 3.08 -6.19
CA PHE A 355 23.12 3.61 -7.54
C PHE A 355 23.31 2.48 -8.52
N VAL A 356 22.62 2.56 -9.66
CA VAL A 356 22.74 1.58 -10.74
C VAL A 356 23.23 2.30 -11.99
N THR A 357 24.42 1.90 -12.48
CA THR A 357 25.07 2.53 -13.64
C THR A 357 25.52 1.45 -14.61
N ASN A 358 25.16 1.54 -15.89
CA ASN A 358 25.48 0.53 -16.92
C ASN A 358 25.17 -0.91 -16.49
N ALA A 359 24.14 -1.10 -15.69
CA ALA A 359 23.76 -2.38 -15.11
C ALA A 359 22.25 -2.46 -14.99
N THR A 360 21.74 -3.66 -14.78
CA THR A 360 20.30 -3.90 -14.60
C THR A 360 20.06 -4.57 -13.26
N ILE A 361 19.17 -4.01 -12.45
CA ILE A 361 18.55 -4.73 -11.33
C ILE A 361 17.25 -5.34 -11.83
N THR A 362 17.11 -6.65 -11.69
CA THR A 362 15.87 -7.39 -11.99
C THR A 362 15.26 -7.92 -10.69
N ILE A 363 14.03 -7.52 -10.41
CA ILE A 363 13.26 -7.95 -9.24
C ILE A 363 12.22 -8.95 -9.70
N HIS A 364 12.30 -10.17 -9.15
CA HIS A 364 11.49 -11.31 -9.55
C HIS A 364 10.15 -11.39 -8.80
N PRO A 365 9.17 -12.16 -9.30
CA PRO A 365 7.83 -12.23 -8.73
C PRO A 365 7.79 -12.61 -7.26
N GLY A 366 6.95 -11.91 -6.48
CA GLY A 366 6.77 -12.14 -5.04
C GLY A 366 7.83 -11.51 -4.14
N THR A 367 8.80 -10.79 -4.71
CA THR A 367 9.83 -10.06 -3.95
C THR A 367 9.27 -8.79 -3.35
N ALA A 368 9.58 -8.53 -2.07
CA ALA A 368 9.20 -7.32 -1.37
C ALA A 368 10.44 -6.50 -0.98
N VAL A 369 10.46 -5.23 -1.38
CA VAL A 369 11.57 -4.29 -1.16
C VAL A 369 11.07 -3.09 -0.36
N GLY A 370 11.63 -2.90 0.84
CA GLY A 370 11.38 -1.75 1.69
C GLY A 370 12.42 -0.65 1.46
N PHE A 371 11.99 0.61 1.39
CA PHE A 371 12.87 1.76 1.22
C PHE A 371 12.92 2.62 2.47
N TYR A 372 14.09 3.18 2.77
CA TYR A 372 14.27 4.17 3.82
C TYR A 372 15.20 5.30 3.37
N GLY A 373 15.06 6.48 4.00
CA GLY A 373 15.96 7.61 3.79
C GLY A 373 17.03 7.71 4.87
N THR A 374 18.07 8.49 4.63
CA THR A 374 19.09 8.82 5.62
C THR A 374 19.23 10.31 5.81
N ASN A 375 19.41 10.72 7.06
CA ASN A 375 19.72 12.11 7.42
C ASN A 375 21.22 12.34 7.29
N SER A 376 21.76 12.39 6.07
CA SER A 376 23.14 12.83 5.88
C SER A 376 23.15 14.35 5.77
N SER A 377 23.73 14.99 6.77
CA SER A 377 23.95 16.43 6.78
C SER A 377 24.69 16.87 5.51
N GLY A 378 24.00 17.51 4.58
CA GLY A 378 24.56 18.13 3.39
C GLY A 378 24.26 17.47 2.04
N ALA A 379 23.62 16.33 1.98
CA ALA A 379 23.12 15.75 0.72
C ALA A 379 21.59 15.61 0.79
N ASN A 380 20.92 16.31 -0.08
CA ASN A 380 19.45 16.30 -0.22
C ASN A 380 18.90 15.01 -0.86
N TYR A 381 19.42 13.84 -0.48
CA TYR A 381 19.18 12.62 -1.22
C TYR A 381 18.66 11.51 -0.31
N THR A 382 17.36 11.41 -0.25
CA THR A 382 16.65 10.30 0.40
C THR A 382 16.00 9.44 -0.67
N TYR A 383 16.80 8.59 -1.33
CA TYR A 383 16.32 7.77 -2.44
C TYR A 383 16.44 6.29 -2.11
N GLY A 384 15.59 5.49 -2.74
CA GLY A 384 15.76 4.05 -2.82
C GLY A 384 16.76 3.68 -3.91
N ILE A 385 16.31 3.64 -5.17
CA ILE A 385 17.13 3.28 -6.33
C ILE A 385 17.37 4.50 -7.20
N ALA A 386 18.61 4.85 -7.46
CA ALA A 386 19.01 5.87 -8.41
C ALA A 386 19.58 5.21 -9.67
N LEU A 387 18.92 5.41 -10.79
CA LEU A 387 19.38 4.93 -12.10
C LEU A 387 20.14 6.05 -12.80
N SER A 388 21.34 5.75 -13.30
CA SER A 388 22.16 6.71 -14.05
C SER A 388 22.87 6.03 -15.20
N ASP A 389 23.12 6.79 -16.24
CA ASP A 389 24.01 6.42 -17.37
C ASP A 389 23.80 4.97 -17.87
N GLY A 390 22.59 4.67 -18.33
CA GLY A 390 22.23 3.34 -18.83
C GLY A 390 21.90 2.31 -17.75
N GLY A 391 21.67 2.76 -16.51
CA GLY A 391 21.16 1.91 -15.44
C GLY A 391 19.68 1.54 -15.68
N ASN A 392 19.31 0.30 -15.42
CA ASN A 392 17.98 -0.21 -15.64
C ASN A 392 17.40 -0.89 -14.39
N LEU A 393 16.08 -0.78 -14.23
CA LEU A 393 15.31 -1.49 -13.22
C LEU A 393 14.18 -2.25 -13.89
N ASN A 394 14.18 -3.57 -13.73
CA ASN A 394 13.10 -4.45 -14.19
C ASN A 394 12.38 -5.03 -12.98
N CYS A 395 11.10 -4.72 -12.79
CA CYS A 395 10.21 -5.33 -11.81
C CYS A 395 9.28 -6.31 -12.55
N LEU A 396 9.55 -7.61 -12.40
CA LEU A 396 8.91 -8.66 -13.18
C LEU A 396 7.87 -9.42 -12.33
N GLY A 397 6.89 -8.71 -11.76
CA GLY A 397 5.82 -9.34 -11.01
C GLY A 397 4.90 -10.22 -11.84
N GLU A 398 4.06 -10.98 -11.16
CA GLU A 398 2.99 -11.80 -11.70
C GLU A 398 1.66 -11.46 -11.00
N ALA A 399 0.54 -11.82 -11.58
CA ALA A 399 -0.77 -11.39 -11.10
C ALA A 399 -1.06 -11.82 -9.65
N ASP A 400 -0.65 -13.02 -9.26
CA ASP A 400 -0.78 -13.57 -7.90
C ASP A 400 0.52 -13.54 -7.07
N ARG A 401 1.62 -13.07 -7.66
CA ARG A 401 2.94 -12.89 -7.03
C ARG A 401 3.54 -11.55 -7.41
N ARG A 402 2.87 -10.47 -7.04
CA ARG A 402 3.28 -9.11 -7.38
C ARG A 402 4.59 -8.74 -6.70
N VAL A 403 5.40 -7.93 -7.36
CA VAL A 403 6.55 -7.27 -6.73
C VAL A 403 6.01 -6.17 -5.80
N GLN A 404 6.55 -6.07 -4.60
CA GLN A 404 6.19 -5.03 -3.63
C GLN A 404 7.33 -4.02 -3.50
N MET A 405 7.09 -2.78 -3.89
CA MET A 405 7.99 -1.64 -3.76
C MET A 405 7.38 -0.66 -2.76
N LEU A 406 7.89 -0.62 -1.53
CA LEU A 406 7.20 0.08 -0.47
C LEU A 406 8.15 0.79 0.50
N VAL A 407 7.63 1.72 1.24
CA VAL A 407 8.35 2.30 2.36
C VAL A 407 8.38 1.31 3.52
N TYR A 408 9.55 1.09 4.11
CA TYR A 408 9.80 0.07 5.13
C TYR A 408 8.80 0.13 6.32
N ASN A 409 8.37 1.32 6.73
CA ASN A 409 7.48 1.51 7.88
C ASN A 409 6.00 1.16 7.63
N LEU A 410 5.63 0.77 6.41
CA LEU A 410 4.36 0.09 6.14
C LEU A 410 4.31 -1.29 6.81
N VAL A 411 5.46 -1.91 6.99
CA VAL A 411 5.60 -3.25 7.58
C VAL A 411 6.27 -3.20 8.96
N GLN A 412 7.41 -2.50 9.07
CA GLN A 412 8.22 -2.43 10.28
C GLN A 412 7.74 -1.32 11.24
N GLU A 413 8.12 -1.41 12.52
CA GLU A 413 7.50 -0.61 13.59
C GLU A 413 7.98 0.82 13.63
N GLN A 414 9.28 1.03 13.62
CA GLN A 414 9.85 2.36 13.86
C GLN A 414 11.21 2.50 13.21
N ALA A 415 11.46 3.72 12.72
CA ALA A 415 12.79 4.10 12.28
C ALA A 415 13.79 3.99 13.44
N PRO A 416 14.96 3.35 13.25
CA PRO A 416 16.14 3.66 14.04
C PRO A 416 16.42 5.15 13.95
N THR A 417 17.11 5.72 14.95
CA THR A 417 17.36 7.18 15.05
C THR A 417 17.99 7.83 13.81
N ASN A 418 18.58 7.03 12.93
CA ASN A 418 19.23 7.48 11.70
C ASN A 418 18.38 7.27 10.42
N TRP A 419 17.18 6.73 10.54
CA TRP A 419 16.30 6.51 9.39
C TRP A 419 15.25 7.59 9.34
N LEU A 420 15.18 8.29 8.23
CA LEU A 420 14.09 9.21 8.01
C LEU A 420 12.86 8.47 7.54
N THR A 421 11.73 8.89 8.09
CA THR A 421 10.46 8.70 7.41
C THR A 421 10.51 9.41 6.08
N PRO A 422 9.95 8.80 5.05
CA PRO A 422 10.14 9.25 3.67
C PRO A 422 9.26 10.41 3.25
N SER A 423 8.94 11.33 4.10
CA SER A 423 8.26 12.57 3.67
C SER A 423 8.99 13.30 2.53
N TYR A 424 10.16 12.81 2.13
CA TYR A 424 10.98 13.25 1.00
C TYR A 424 11.61 12.07 0.25
N GLY A 425 11.12 10.85 0.45
CA GLY A 425 11.73 9.65 -0.12
C GLY A 425 11.31 9.44 -1.57
N LEU A 426 12.29 9.10 -2.41
CA LEU A 426 12.07 8.58 -3.75
C LEU A 426 12.38 7.09 -3.75
N MET A 427 11.48 6.27 -4.29
CA MET A 427 11.79 4.86 -4.47
C MET A 427 12.65 4.64 -5.71
N ALA A 428 12.37 5.36 -6.79
CA ALA A 428 13.18 5.31 -8.00
C ALA A 428 13.42 6.71 -8.57
N ARG A 429 14.67 7.00 -8.89
CA ARG A 429 15.09 8.26 -9.52
C ARG A 429 16.06 8.02 -10.67
N PHE A 430 16.01 8.92 -11.65
CA PHE A 430 16.80 8.85 -12.85
C PHE A 430 17.72 10.06 -12.96
N TYR A 431 18.97 9.80 -13.34
CA TYR A 431 20.00 10.82 -13.51
C TYR A 431 20.78 10.61 -14.80
N GLY A 432 21.48 11.66 -15.24
CA GLY A 432 22.42 11.60 -16.33
C GLY A 432 21.80 11.81 -17.70
N THR A 433 22.62 11.67 -18.75
CA THR A 433 22.25 11.94 -20.15
C THR A 433 22.03 10.68 -20.97
N ALA A 434 22.51 9.52 -20.51
CA ALA A 434 22.25 8.25 -21.16
C ALA A 434 20.89 7.70 -20.75
N LEU A 435 20.21 7.04 -21.69
CA LEU A 435 18.88 6.46 -21.47
C LEU A 435 18.91 5.43 -20.32
N CYS A 436 18.09 5.68 -19.31
CA CYS A 436 17.77 4.75 -18.25
C CYS A 436 16.38 4.17 -18.45
N GLN A 437 16.16 2.93 -18.03
CA GLN A 437 14.85 2.28 -18.21
C GLN A 437 14.28 1.77 -16.90
N LEU A 438 13.00 2.01 -16.70
CA LEU A 438 12.17 1.32 -15.72
C LEU A 438 11.10 0.51 -16.46
N ASN A 439 11.25 -0.80 -16.42
CA ASN A 439 10.25 -1.73 -16.87
C ASN A 439 9.58 -2.36 -15.65
N SER A 440 8.33 -2.06 -15.40
CA SER A 440 7.60 -2.53 -14.23
C SER A 440 6.28 -3.14 -14.66
N ARG A 441 6.09 -4.42 -14.32
CA ARG A 441 4.80 -5.08 -14.53
C ARG A 441 4.36 -5.81 -13.25
N PHE A 442 3.07 -5.85 -12.99
CA PHE A 442 2.49 -6.47 -11.79
C PHE A 442 3.26 -6.09 -10.53
N THR A 443 3.49 -4.80 -10.36
CA THR A 443 4.21 -4.25 -9.21
C THR A 443 3.28 -3.32 -8.43
N ASP A 444 3.32 -3.43 -7.11
CA ASP A 444 2.63 -2.53 -6.20
C ASP A 444 3.65 -1.55 -5.62
N TRP A 445 3.41 -0.26 -5.84
CA TRP A 445 4.19 0.84 -5.33
C TRP A 445 3.40 1.53 -4.21
N SER A 446 3.91 1.54 -2.99
CA SER A 446 3.13 1.99 -1.83
C SER A 446 3.91 2.88 -0.86
N CYS A 447 3.28 3.96 -0.39
CA CYS A 447 3.75 4.78 0.71
C CYS A 447 2.57 5.39 1.50
N PHE A 448 2.85 6.06 2.63
CA PHE A 448 1.81 6.76 3.41
C PHE A 448 1.60 8.20 3.01
N ALA A 449 2.67 8.87 2.61
CA ALA A 449 2.66 10.32 2.50
C ALA A 449 2.40 10.74 1.06
N HIS A 450 1.42 11.61 0.88
CA HIS A 450 1.11 12.27 -0.37
C HIS A 450 2.34 12.95 -1.02
N ASP A 451 3.27 13.46 -0.22
CA ASP A 451 4.49 14.13 -0.68
C ASP A 451 5.65 13.18 -1.03
N ALA A 452 5.53 11.89 -0.76
CA ALA A 452 6.58 10.95 -1.11
C ALA A 452 6.53 10.63 -2.61
N MET A 453 7.70 10.67 -3.24
CA MET A 453 7.82 10.32 -4.66
C MET A 453 8.04 8.82 -4.81
N LEU A 454 7.13 8.14 -5.48
CA LEU A 454 7.31 6.76 -5.89
C LEU A 454 8.33 6.68 -7.03
N ILE A 455 8.15 7.52 -8.05
CA ILE A 455 9.02 7.57 -9.22
C ILE A 455 9.27 9.01 -9.61
N GLU A 456 10.53 9.39 -9.81
CA GLU A 456 10.93 10.64 -10.45
C GLU A 456 11.85 10.34 -11.64
N ALA A 457 11.31 10.50 -12.82
CA ALA A 457 12.03 10.30 -14.06
C ALA A 457 12.50 11.64 -14.63
N GLY A 458 13.80 11.77 -14.88
CA GLY A 458 14.44 12.95 -15.48
C GLY A 458 14.41 12.93 -17.02
N ASP A 459 15.36 13.62 -17.65
CA ASP A 459 15.33 13.95 -19.09
C ASP A 459 15.42 12.74 -20.04
N SER A 460 16.27 11.77 -19.74
CA SER A 460 16.50 10.59 -20.61
C SER A 460 15.98 9.32 -19.94
N VAL A 461 14.69 9.03 -20.12
CA VAL A 461 14.04 7.90 -19.45
C VAL A 461 13.13 7.10 -20.37
N GLY A 462 13.21 5.77 -20.26
CA GLY A 462 12.19 4.84 -20.73
C GLY A 462 11.35 4.40 -19.55
N LEU A 463 10.11 4.85 -19.47
CA LEU A 463 9.15 4.47 -18.43
C LEU A 463 8.10 3.55 -19.04
N ASN A 464 8.16 2.26 -18.71
CA ASN A 464 7.22 1.24 -19.15
C ASN A 464 6.55 0.60 -17.94
N LEU A 465 5.32 1.01 -17.65
CA LEU A 465 4.53 0.56 -16.52
C LEU A 465 3.31 -0.21 -17.03
N GLN A 466 3.21 -1.48 -16.69
CA GLN A 466 2.12 -2.35 -17.15
C GLN A 466 1.53 -3.14 -15.98
N HIS A 467 0.22 -3.15 -15.86
CA HIS A 467 -0.52 -3.92 -14.84
C HIS A 467 -0.07 -3.58 -13.40
N CYS A 468 0.47 -2.38 -13.17
CA CYS A 468 0.96 -1.93 -11.88
C CYS A 468 -0.15 -1.29 -11.04
N GLN A 469 0.06 -1.27 -9.71
CA GLN A 469 -0.79 -0.53 -8.79
C GLN A 469 0.07 0.47 -8.02
N PHE A 470 -0.41 1.70 -7.92
CA PHE A 470 0.24 2.79 -7.21
C PHE A 470 -0.69 3.26 -6.10
N ASN A 471 -0.16 3.33 -4.89
CA ASN A 471 -0.95 3.62 -3.71
C ASN A 471 -0.25 4.70 -2.89
N GLY A 472 -0.82 5.89 -2.88
CA GLY A 472 -0.23 7.07 -2.27
C GLY A 472 1.04 7.54 -2.97
N GLY A 473 1.64 8.62 -2.48
CA GLY A 473 2.81 9.23 -3.08
C GLY A 473 2.56 9.85 -4.44
N ALA A 474 3.62 10.17 -5.17
CA ALA A 474 3.53 10.80 -6.47
C ALA A 474 4.41 10.12 -7.53
N VAL A 475 4.00 10.19 -8.78
CA VAL A 475 4.80 9.79 -9.95
C VAL A 475 5.03 11.01 -10.81
N GLN A 476 6.27 11.32 -11.12
CA GLN A 476 6.65 12.42 -12.02
C GLN A 476 7.60 11.94 -13.11
N SER A 477 7.36 12.35 -14.33
CA SER A 477 8.24 12.11 -15.46
C SER A 477 8.44 13.39 -16.27
N TYR A 478 9.70 13.71 -16.54
CA TYR A 478 10.15 14.84 -17.36
C TYR A 478 10.91 14.32 -18.56
N GLY A 479 10.22 13.74 -19.51
CA GLY A 479 10.84 13.21 -20.74
C GLY A 479 11.12 14.34 -21.73
N THR A 480 12.33 14.89 -21.75
CA THR A 480 12.70 16.03 -22.60
C THR A 480 13.58 15.65 -23.79
N THR A 481 14.01 14.40 -23.88
CA THR A 481 14.85 13.94 -24.97
C THR A 481 14.12 13.05 -25.97
N SER A 482 14.57 13.02 -27.21
CA SER A 482 14.00 12.18 -28.27
C SER A 482 14.13 10.67 -28.03
N SER A 483 14.93 10.27 -27.05
CA SER A 483 15.07 8.86 -26.63
C SER A 483 14.11 8.46 -25.51
N SER A 484 13.45 9.43 -24.87
CA SER A 484 12.50 9.12 -23.79
C SER A 484 11.24 8.43 -24.33
N SER A 485 10.72 7.48 -23.57
CA SER A 485 9.46 6.79 -23.88
C SER A 485 8.59 6.70 -22.66
N LEU A 486 7.29 6.90 -22.82
CA LEU A 486 6.30 6.82 -21.76
C LEU A 486 5.19 5.86 -22.18
N ASN A 487 5.15 4.69 -21.58
CA ASN A 487 4.15 3.66 -21.84
C ASN A 487 3.52 3.21 -20.52
N ILE A 488 2.29 3.63 -20.26
CA ILE A 488 1.56 3.37 -19.03
C ILE A 488 0.24 2.72 -19.41
N VAL A 489 0.17 1.41 -19.23
CA VAL A 489 -0.92 0.59 -19.72
C VAL A 489 -1.46 -0.31 -18.60
N ASN A 490 -2.76 -0.29 -18.47
CA ASN A 490 -3.48 -1.12 -17.51
C ASN A 490 -2.90 -0.99 -16.09
N CYS A 491 -2.76 0.25 -15.61
CA CYS A 491 -2.32 0.56 -14.26
C CYS A 491 -3.48 1.12 -13.42
N PHE A 492 -3.44 0.85 -12.12
CA PHE A 492 -4.35 1.40 -11.13
C PHE A 492 -3.61 2.41 -10.25
N LEU A 493 -4.11 3.62 -10.17
CA LEU A 493 -3.53 4.70 -9.37
C LEU A 493 -4.54 5.14 -8.31
N ASP A 494 -4.26 4.83 -7.04
CA ASP A 494 -5.12 5.18 -5.93
C ASP A 494 -4.54 6.36 -5.17
N ARG A 495 -5.16 7.54 -5.33
CA ARG A 495 -4.79 8.82 -4.69
C ARG A 495 -3.35 9.25 -4.98
N VAL A 496 -2.91 9.01 -6.21
CA VAL A 496 -1.55 9.33 -6.66
C VAL A 496 -1.59 10.56 -7.56
N PRO A 497 -0.90 11.65 -7.21
CA PRO A 497 -0.52 12.67 -8.17
C PRO A 497 0.39 12.09 -9.24
N PHE A 498 -0.06 12.15 -10.48
CA PHE A 498 0.64 11.63 -11.63
C PHE A 498 0.92 12.76 -12.61
N LEU A 499 2.18 13.19 -12.69
CA LEU A 499 2.59 14.29 -13.54
C LEU A 499 3.49 13.79 -14.67
N LEU A 500 3.02 13.94 -15.89
CA LEU A 500 3.79 13.67 -17.09
C LEU A 500 4.08 14.97 -17.83
N VAL A 501 5.35 15.24 -18.04
CA VAL A 501 5.84 16.29 -18.96
C VAL A 501 6.56 15.59 -20.09
N SER A 502 6.08 15.78 -21.31
CA SER A 502 6.68 15.15 -22.49
C SER A 502 7.04 16.22 -23.51
N GLU A 503 8.33 16.33 -23.79
CA GLU A 503 8.90 17.24 -24.80
C GLU A 503 9.62 16.45 -25.90
N ASN A 504 9.34 15.16 -26.01
CA ASN A 504 10.03 14.27 -26.93
C ASN A 504 9.20 13.94 -28.18
N THR A 505 9.83 13.31 -29.16
CA THR A 505 9.20 12.90 -30.42
C THR A 505 8.51 11.55 -30.34
N ASN A 506 8.70 10.76 -29.27
CA ASN A 506 8.04 9.47 -29.08
C ASN A 506 6.60 9.70 -28.65
N VAL A 507 5.67 8.93 -29.19
CA VAL A 507 4.25 9.00 -28.85
C VAL A 507 4.04 8.37 -27.46
N PRO A 508 3.69 9.16 -26.43
CA PRO A 508 3.34 8.59 -25.14
C PRO A 508 2.04 7.80 -25.22
N VAL A 509 1.98 6.69 -24.48
CA VAL A 509 0.78 5.85 -24.39
C VAL A 509 0.28 5.83 -22.95
N PHE A 510 -0.97 6.23 -22.76
CA PHE A 510 -1.68 6.17 -21.51
C PHE A 510 -3.05 5.52 -21.74
N ARG A 511 -3.15 4.20 -21.47
CA ARG A 511 -4.28 3.41 -21.92
C ARG A 511 -4.76 2.39 -20.89
N ASN A 512 -6.09 2.19 -20.79
CA ASN A 512 -6.73 1.22 -19.89
C ASN A 512 -6.33 1.42 -18.42
N ASN A 513 -6.06 2.66 -17.99
CA ASN A 513 -5.73 2.94 -16.61
C ASN A 513 -6.98 3.37 -15.82
N SER A 514 -6.99 3.11 -14.53
CA SER A 514 -7.95 3.72 -13.60
C SER A 514 -7.21 4.61 -12.63
N ILE A 515 -7.61 5.88 -12.55
CA ILE A 515 -7.12 6.86 -11.60
C ILE A 515 -8.27 7.15 -10.64
N HIS A 516 -8.09 6.75 -9.39
CA HIS A 516 -9.06 6.94 -8.31
C HIS A 516 -8.56 7.98 -7.32
N GLY A 517 -9.16 9.17 -7.30
CA GLY A 517 -8.65 10.30 -6.55
C GLY A 517 -7.32 10.85 -7.10
N GLY A 518 -6.63 11.67 -6.32
CA GLY A 518 -5.35 12.26 -6.72
C GLY A 518 -5.44 13.26 -7.87
N GLU A 519 -4.35 13.39 -8.60
CA GLU A 519 -4.21 14.36 -9.68
C GLU A 519 -3.60 13.70 -10.92
N PHE A 520 -4.11 14.05 -12.09
CA PHE A 520 -3.50 13.71 -13.37
C PHE A 520 -3.06 14.99 -14.07
N GLY A 521 -1.76 15.23 -14.08
CA GLY A 521 -1.15 16.34 -14.79
C GLY A 521 -0.48 15.85 -16.06
N TYR A 522 -0.84 16.42 -17.21
CA TYR A 522 -0.21 16.09 -18.46
C TYR A 522 0.11 17.35 -19.28
N TYR A 523 1.39 17.58 -19.50
CA TYR A 523 1.91 18.71 -20.23
C TYR A 523 2.62 18.23 -21.50
N LEU A 524 2.05 18.56 -22.64
CA LEU A 524 2.61 18.25 -23.95
C LEU A 524 3.28 19.48 -24.54
N SER A 525 4.56 19.39 -24.84
CA SER A 525 5.26 20.33 -25.70
C SER A 525 6.03 19.54 -26.76
N ALA A 526 5.89 19.86 -28.03
CA ALA A 526 6.58 19.22 -29.14
C ALA A 526 6.23 17.74 -29.45
N VAL A 527 5.24 17.12 -28.79
CA VAL A 527 4.77 15.77 -29.10
C VAL A 527 3.45 15.80 -29.85
N ASN A 528 3.39 15.15 -30.98
CA ASN A 528 2.16 14.98 -31.74
C ASN A 528 1.53 13.62 -31.44
N ASN A 529 0.21 13.62 -31.22
CA ASN A 529 -0.62 12.41 -31.15
C ASN A 529 -0.33 11.47 -29.96
N ALA A 530 -0.09 11.98 -28.75
CA ALA A 530 -0.12 11.15 -27.56
C ALA A 530 -1.41 10.31 -27.50
N LEU A 531 -1.29 9.01 -27.27
CA LEU A 531 -2.45 8.13 -27.16
C LEU A 531 -2.98 8.13 -25.73
N ILE A 532 -4.17 8.70 -25.52
CA ILE A 532 -4.86 8.68 -24.23
C ILE A 532 -6.25 8.08 -24.46
N ALA A 533 -6.42 6.80 -24.14
CA ALA A 533 -7.62 6.05 -24.48
C ALA A 533 -8.02 5.07 -23.40
N ASP A 534 -9.31 4.80 -23.29
CA ASP A 534 -9.88 3.74 -22.47
C ASP A 534 -9.57 3.89 -20.96
N ASN A 535 -9.30 5.11 -20.48
CA ASN A 535 -8.99 5.37 -19.07
C ASN A 535 -10.23 5.77 -18.28
N LEU A 536 -10.26 5.39 -16.99
CA LEU A 536 -11.25 5.83 -16.03
C LEU A 536 -10.63 6.88 -15.08
N PHE A 537 -11.18 8.09 -15.09
CA PHE A 537 -10.86 9.16 -14.15
C PHE A 537 -11.98 9.28 -13.13
N ASP A 538 -11.75 8.74 -11.93
CA ASP A 538 -12.72 8.69 -10.84
C ASP A 538 -12.27 9.60 -9.69
N GLN A 539 -12.99 10.67 -9.41
CA GLN A 539 -12.67 11.67 -8.38
C GLN A 539 -11.28 12.30 -8.57
N THR A 540 -10.78 12.35 -9.78
CA THR A 540 -9.41 12.79 -10.12
C THR A 540 -9.42 14.25 -10.55
N THR A 541 -8.49 15.05 -10.05
CA THR A 541 -8.22 16.39 -10.58
C THR A 541 -7.37 16.26 -11.85
N ILE A 542 -7.82 16.82 -12.96
CA ILE A 542 -7.09 16.77 -14.24
C ILE A 542 -6.55 18.13 -14.57
N ASN A 543 -5.23 18.22 -14.72
CA ASN A 543 -4.50 19.38 -15.20
C ASN A 543 -3.85 19.05 -16.54
N PHE A 544 -4.45 19.52 -17.62
CA PHE A 544 -3.99 19.26 -18.98
C PHE A 544 -3.59 20.56 -19.66
N ALA A 545 -2.38 20.63 -20.16
CA ALA A 545 -1.91 21.76 -20.93
C ALA A 545 -1.26 21.30 -22.23
N LEU A 546 -1.72 21.87 -23.36
CA LEU A 546 -1.06 21.78 -24.64
C LEU A 546 -0.09 22.94 -24.78
N GLY A 547 1.10 22.70 -25.30
CA GLY A 547 2.04 23.76 -25.70
C GLY A 547 1.44 24.66 -26.79
N SER A 548 2.13 25.77 -27.07
CA SER A 548 1.67 26.82 -28.02
C SER A 548 1.47 26.36 -29.45
N ASP A 549 1.90 25.16 -29.81
CA ASP A 549 2.07 24.71 -31.20
C ASP A 549 0.90 23.87 -31.76
N GLY A 550 -0.27 23.93 -31.13
CA GLY A 550 -1.47 23.25 -31.60
C GLY A 550 -1.44 21.73 -31.52
N LEU A 551 -0.70 21.19 -30.54
CA LEU A 551 -0.56 19.78 -30.31
C LEU A 551 -1.89 19.12 -29.98
N THR A 552 -2.08 17.91 -30.48
CA THR A 552 -3.28 17.11 -30.25
C THR A 552 -2.92 15.79 -29.57
N TYR A 553 -3.84 15.26 -28.79
CA TYR A 553 -3.80 13.86 -28.41
C TYR A 553 -4.86 13.08 -29.18
N VAL A 554 -4.68 11.78 -29.30
CA VAL A 554 -5.58 10.86 -30.00
C VAL A 554 -6.11 9.82 -29.01
N GLY A 555 -7.22 9.20 -29.34
CA GLY A 555 -7.83 8.14 -28.56
C GLY A 555 -9.28 8.45 -28.21
N GLY A 556 -9.55 8.88 -26.99
CA GLY A 556 -10.93 9.01 -26.49
C GLY A 556 -11.40 7.70 -25.81
N HIS A 557 -12.72 7.49 -25.74
CA HIS A 557 -13.31 6.42 -24.94
C HIS A 557 -12.83 6.45 -23.46
N ASN A 558 -12.49 7.65 -22.96
CA ASN A 558 -12.19 7.83 -21.56
C ASN A 558 -13.46 8.04 -20.77
N ALA A 559 -13.49 7.54 -19.53
CA ALA A 559 -14.61 7.73 -18.63
C ALA A 559 -14.28 8.74 -17.54
N TYR A 560 -15.25 9.59 -17.20
CA TYR A 560 -15.11 10.64 -16.20
C TYR A 560 -16.30 10.61 -15.23
N VAL A 561 -16.01 10.69 -13.94
CA VAL A 561 -17.05 10.91 -12.93
C VAL A 561 -17.41 12.39 -12.90
N THR A 562 -18.65 12.74 -12.69
CA THR A 562 -19.24 14.09 -12.84
C THR A 562 -18.45 15.23 -12.19
N ASN A 563 -17.73 14.94 -11.11
CA ASN A 563 -16.95 15.94 -10.36
C ASN A 563 -15.49 16.04 -10.82
N CYS A 564 -15.09 15.31 -11.86
CA CYS A 564 -13.75 15.39 -12.41
C CYS A 564 -13.64 16.51 -13.43
N SER A 565 -12.49 17.21 -13.46
CA SER A 565 -12.06 17.97 -14.66
C SER A 565 -11.91 16.99 -15.83
N ARG A 566 -11.99 17.49 -17.05
CA ARG A 566 -11.94 16.64 -18.25
C ARG A 566 -10.78 17.04 -19.14
N LEU A 567 -10.18 16.07 -19.79
CA LEU A 567 -9.39 16.30 -21.00
C LEU A 567 -10.27 16.92 -22.09
N PRO A 568 -9.71 17.55 -23.13
CA PRO A 568 -10.45 17.97 -24.31
C PRO A 568 -11.36 16.84 -24.82
N ALA A 569 -12.65 17.13 -24.99
CA ALA A 569 -13.68 16.11 -25.14
C ALA A 569 -13.62 15.37 -26.48
N PHE A 570 -13.78 14.06 -26.44
CA PHE A 570 -14.16 13.23 -27.57
C PHE A 570 -15.64 12.84 -27.48
N ALA A 571 -16.28 12.65 -28.63
CA ALA A 571 -17.69 12.22 -28.67
C ALA A 571 -17.88 10.80 -28.11
N SER A 572 -16.84 10.00 -28.09
CA SER A 572 -16.79 8.62 -27.56
C SER A 572 -16.57 8.54 -26.05
N ASP A 573 -16.32 9.66 -25.37
CA ASP A 573 -16.09 9.67 -23.93
C ASP A 573 -17.37 9.35 -23.14
N VAL A 574 -17.21 8.62 -22.03
CA VAL A 574 -18.31 8.22 -21.14
C VAL A 574 -18.34 9.13 -19.91
N ILE A 575 -19.52 9.67 -19.59
CA ILE A 575 -19.73 10.49 -18.40
C ILE A 575 -20.56 9.73 -17.40
N LEU A 576 -19.99 9.49 -16.22
CA LEU A 576 -20.67 8.81 -15.11
C LEU A 576 -21.25 9.85 -14.15
N SER A 577 -22.46 9.61 -13.66
CA SER A 577 -23.11 10.45 -12.65
C SER A 577 -22.56 10.25 -11.24
N ALA A 578 -21.90 9.13 -10.99
CA ALA A 578 -21.25 8.77 -9.72
C ALA A 578 -20.13 7.78 -9.96
N SER A 579 -19.23 7.61 -9.00
CA SER A 579 -18.21 6.57 -9.01
C SER A 579 -18.84 5.19 -9.17
N PRO A 580 -18.18 4.28 -9.91
CA PRO A 580 -18.61 2.89 -9.96
C PRO A 580 -18.73 2.28 -8.55
N VAL A 581 -19.73 1.46 -8.32
CA VAL A 581 -19.83 0.67 -7.09
C VAL A 581 -18.88 -0.53 -7.23
N TYR A 582 -17.61 -0.28 -6.98
CA TYR A 582 -16.57 -1.30 -7.13
C TYR A 582 -16.86 -2.53 -6.28
N GLN A 583 -16.45 -3.69 -6.80
CA GLN A 583 -16.62 -4.99 -6.17
C GLN A 583 -15.27 -5.59 -5.79
N THR A 584 -15.24 -6.28 -4.65
CA THR A 584 -14.07 -7.05 -4.25
C THR A 584 -14.10 -8.41 -4.95
N GLY A 585 -13.03 -8.73 -5.65
CA GLY A 585 -12.79 -10.02 -6.27
C GLY A 585 -11.47 -10.63 -5.84
N THR A 586 -11.01 -11.64 -6.53
CA THR A 586 -9.86 -12.46 -6.14
C THR A 586 -8.55 -11.69 -6.07
N LEU A 587 -8.28 -10.83 -7.05
CA LEU A 587 -7.00 -10.11 -7.17
C LEU A 587 -7.07 -8.65 -6.71
N GLY A 588 -8.21 -8.18 -6.21
CA GLY A 588 -8.33 -6.80 -5.74
C GLY A 588 -9.76 -6.34 -5.50
N ARG A 589 -9.92 -5.02 -5.29
CA ARG A 589 -11.17 -4.41 -4.82
C ARG A 589 -11.85 -3.50 -5.84
N TYR A 590 -11.30 -3.37 -7.04
CA TYR A 590 -11.74 -2.39 -8.02
C TYR A 590 -12.33 -3.05 -9.28
N TYR A 591 -13.02 -4.18 -9.08
CA TYR A 591 -13.79 -4.79 -10.17
C TYR A 591 -15.06 -3.98 -10.43
N LEU A 592 -15.44 -3.89 -11.70
CA LEU A 592 -16.66 -3.24 -12.13
C LEU A 592 -17.89 -4.13 -11.89
N PRO A 593 -19.04 -3.55 -11.52
CA PRO A 593 -20.29 -4.31 -11.51
C PRO A 593 -20.67 -4.74 -12.93
N ALA A 594 -21.30 -5.90 -13.08
CA ALA A 594 -21.65 -6.49 -14.38
C ALA A 594 -22.55 -5.59 -15.28
N ASN A 595 -23.28 -4.67 -14.68
CA ASN A 595 -24.14 -3.70 -15.37
C ASN A 595 -23.49 -2.33 -15.56
N SER A 596 -22.18 -2.22 -15.36
CA SER A 596 -21.46 -0.97 -15.57
C SER A 596 -21.50 -0.55 -17.05
N THR A 597 -21.71 0.73 -17.29
CA THR A 597 -21.65 1.32 -18.65
C THR A 597 -20.24 1.39 -19.20
N LEU A 598 -19.22 1.02 -18.42
CA LEU A 598 -17.83 0.94 -18.82
C LEU A 598 -17.48 -0.40 -19.47
N VAL A 599 -18.36 -1.40 -19.32
CA VAL A 599 -18.19 -2.73 -19.91
C VAL A 599 -18.45 -2.64 -21.41
N ASN A 600 -17.54 -3.16 -22.22
CA ASN A 600 -17.54 -3.11 -23.68
C ASN A 600 -17.65 -1.67 -24.27
N ALA A 601 -17.06 -0.69 -23.60
CA ALA A 601 -17.18 0.72 -23.99
C ALA A 601 -15.87 1.34 -24.53
N GLY A 602 -14.82 0.56 -24.64
CA GLY A 602 -13.50 1.03 -25.08
C GLY A 602 -13.35 1.22 -26.59
N SER A 603 -12.14 1.58 -26.99
CA SER A 603 -11.82 2.06 -28.34
C SER A 603 -11.50 0.95 -29.35
N THR A 604 -11.20 -0.25 -28.88
CA THR A 604 -10.80 -1.40 -29.71
C THR A 604 -11.22 -2.69 -29.04
N THR A 605 -10.88 -3.84 -29.63
CA THR A 605 -11.07 -5.16 -29.01
C THR A 605 -9.96 -5.49 -28.00
N ALA A 606 -10.25 -6.32 -27.02
CA ALA A 606 -9.33 -6.62 -25.94
C ALA A 606 -8.07 -7.36 -26.40
N ASP A 607 -8.17 -8.22 -27.39
CA ASP A 607 -7.03 -8.84 -28.06
C ASP A 607 -6.07 -7.81 -28.69
N GLN A 608 -6.62 -6.78 -29.34
CA GLN A 608 -5.81 -5.67 -29.89
C GLN A 608 -5.25 -4.75 -28.80
N ALA A 609 -5.87 -4.71 -27.62
CA ALA A 609 -5.39 -3.98 -26.49
C ALA A 609 -4.32 -4.75 -25.67
N GLY A 610 -4.06 -6.02 -25.97
CA GLY A 610 -3.18 -6.91 -25.20
C GLY A 610 -3.81 -7.38 -23.87
N LEU A 611 -5.15 -7.45 -23.82
CA LEU A 611 -5.92 -7.75 -22.62
C LEU A 611 -6.83 -8.99 -22.78
N TYR A 612 -6.54 -9.88 -23.73
CA TYR A 612 -7.35 -11.08 -24.02
C TYR A 612 -7.64 -11.93 -22.78
N HIS A 613 -6.63 -12.14 -21.90
CA HIS A 613 -6.71 -12.97 -20.69
C HIS A 613 -7.14 -12.21 -19.43
N PHE A 614 -7.62 -10.99 -19.58
CA PHE A 614 -7.95 -10.10 -18.49
C PHE A 614 -9.46 -9.95 -18.32
N THR A 615 -9.88 -9.33 -17.22
CA THR A 615 -11.29 -9.04 -16.90
C THR A 615 -11.41 -7.83 -15.98
N THR A 616 -12.50 -7.10 -16.09
CA THR A 616 -12.88 -6.08 -15.11
C THR A 616 -13.93 -6.58 -14.11
N GLN A 617 -14.42 -7.82 -14.25
CA GLN A 617 -15.59 -8.32 -13.53
C GLN A 617 -15.27 -9.46 -12.57
N THR A 618 -16.01 -9.53 -11.45
CA THR A 618 -15.83 -10.60 -10.43
C THR A 618 -16.24 -11.99 -10.88
N ASN A 619 -16.98 -12.13 -11.99
CA ASN A 619 -17.33 -13.41 -12.57
C ASN A 619 -16.15 -14.11 -13.27
N GLN A 620 -15.02 -13.42 -13.41
CA GLN A 620 -13.77 -13.91 -13.97
C GLN A 620 -13.86 -14.35 -15.46
N VAL A 621 -14.86 -13.87 -16.18
CA VAL A 621 -14.94 -14.08 -17.63
C VAL A 621 -13.88 -13.22 -18.32
N LYS A 622 -13.01 -13.84 -19.12
CA LYS A 622 -11.98 -13.14 -19.91
C LYS A 622 -12.61 -12.20 -20.93
N GLU A 623 -11.98 -11.05 -21.17
CA GLU A 623 -12.36 -10.12 -22.26
C GLU A 623 -12.33 -10.80 -23.62
N ALA A 624 -11.34 -11.63 -23.87
CA ALA A 624 -11.13 -12.31 -25.16
C ALA A 624 -11.17 -11.32 -26.35
N ASN A 625 -12.10 -11.51 -27.27
CA ASN A 625 -12.26 -10.65 -28.47
C ASN A 625 -13.40 -9.63 -28.32
N SER A 626 -13.89 -9.37 -27.09
CA SER A 626 -14.89 -8.34 -26.85
C SER A 626 -14.34 -6.94 -27.11
N THR A 627 -15.19 -5.94 -27.25
CA THR A 627 -14.75 -4.56 -27.11
C THR A 627 -14.18 -4.40 -25.72
N VAL A 628 -12.97 -3.86 -25.59
CA VAL A 628 -12.29 -3.71 -24.29
C VAL A 628 -13.11 -2.86 -23.35
N ASP A 629 -13.12 -3.22 -22.08
CA ASP A 629 -13.73 -2.41 -21.03
C ASP A 629 -12.89 -1.14 -20.77
N ILE A 630 -13.51 -0.08 -20.26
CA ILE A 630 -12.78 1.13 -19.86
C ILE A 630 -12.24 0.98 -18.45
N GLY A 631 -10.93 1.28 -18.28
CA GLY A 631 -10.25 1.28 -17.00
C GLY A 631 -9.32 0.09 -16.79
N TYR A 632 -8.94 -0.15 -15.54
CA TYR A 632 -7.98 -1.16 -15.13
C TYR A 632 -8.59 -2.57 -15.13
N HIS A 633 -7.84 -3.53 -15.67
CA HIS A 633 -8.23 -4.95 -15.77
C HIS A 633 -7.33 -5.82 -14.88
N TYR A 634 -7.92 -6.77 -14.21
CA TYR A 634 -7.22 -7.85 -13.52
C TYR A 634 -7.05 -9.04 -14.46
N VAL A 635 -6.07 -9.90 -14.19
CA VAL A 635 -5.98 -11.20 -14.87
C VAL A 635 -7.16 -12.08 -14.43
N ALA A 636 -7.79 -12.77 -15.37
CA ALA A 636 -8.86 -13.70 -15.04
C ALA A 636 -8.33 -14.90 -14.23
N THR A 637 -9.12 -15.34 -13.23
CA THR A 637 -8.73 -16.42 -12.32
C THR A 637 -9.74 -17.55 -12.31
N HIS A 638 -9.27 -18.74 -11.96
CA HIS A 638 -10.12 -19.85 -11.55
C HIS A 638 -10.80 -19.56 -10.19
N ALA A 639 -11.79 -20.35 -9.84
CA ALA A 639 -12.50 -20.25 -8.55
C ALA A 639 -11.59 -20.45 -7.32
N ASN A 640 -10.43 -21.06 -7.48
CA ASN A 640 -9.42 -21.21 -6.43
C ASN A 640 -8.51 -19.98 -6.27
N GLY A 641 -8.73 -18.94 -7.06
CA GLY A 641 -7.98 -17.68 -7.01
C GLY A 641 -6.67 -17.67 -7.79
N LYS A 642 -6.32 -18.74 -8.47
CA LYS A 642 -5.16 -18.80 -9.35
C LYS A 642 -5.49 -18.25 -10.73
N PRO A 643 -4.56 -17.55 -11.40
CA PRO A 643 -4.72 -17.18 -12.80
C PRO A 643 -5.12 -18.37 -13.67
N VAL A 644 -5.91 -18.10 -14.71
CA VAL A 644 -6.36 -19.15 -15.63
C VAL A 644 -5.15 -19.77 -16.32
N ASP A 645 -5.13 -21.10 -16.31
CA ASP A 645 -4.19 -21.99 -16.98
C ASP A 645 -5.06 -23.00 -17.75
N THR A 646 -5.26 -22.75 -19.05
CA THR A 646 -6.26 -23.45 -19.85
C THR A 646 -5.84 -24.86 -20.16
N ASP A 647 -4.57 -25.12 -20.39
CA ASP A 647 -4.06 -26.45 -20.78
C ASP A 647 -3.49 -27.25 -19.59
N GLY A 648 -3.38 -26.61 -18.41
CA GLY A 648 -3.02 -27.24 -17.14
C GLY A 648 -1.55 -27.65 -17.03
N ASP A 649 -0.65 -26.97 -17.74
CA ASP A 649 0.78 -27.30 -17.72
C ASP A 649 1.54 -26.58 -16.59
N GLY A 650 0.87 -25.69 -15.86
CA GLY A 650 1.38 -24.97 -14.70
C GLY A 650 1.91 -23.57 -15.03
N LEU A 651 1.82 -23.13 -16.28
CA LEU A 651 2.10 -21.75 -16.70
C LEU A 651 0.77 -21.07 -17.06
N PRO A 652 0.37 -19.99 -16.38
CA PRO A 652 -0.88 -19.30 -16.70
C PRO A 652 -0.92 -18.71 -18.11
N ASP A 653 -2.09 -18.74 -18.73
CA ASP A 653 -2.35 -18.29 -20.12
C ASP A 653 -1.74 -16.90 -20.41
N TYR A 654 -1.90 -15.93 -19.49
CA TYR A 654 -1.41 -14.56 -19.68
C TYR A 654 0.12 -14.42 -19.63
N LEU A 655 0.83 -15.45 -19.16
CA LEU A 655 2.30 -15.52 -19.21
C LEU A 655 2.80 -16.20 -20.46
N GLU A 656 2.01 -17.13 -20.99
CA GLU A 656 2.32 -17.84 -22.23
C GLU A 656 2.12 -16.94 -23.44
N ASP A 657 0.98 -16.25 -23.50
CA ASP A 657 0.64 -15.21 -24.49
C ASP A 657 1.21 -13.88 -24.00
N ALA A 658 2.45 -13.61 -24.35
CA ALA A 658 3.22 -12.49 -23.81
C ALA A 658 2.70 -11.13 -24.30
N ASN A 659 2.06 -11.06 -25.47
CA ASN A 659 1.50 -9.84 -26.03
C ASN A 659 0.00 -9.68 -25.71
N GLY A 660 -0.65 -10.70 -25.13
CA GLY A 660 -2.03 -10.68 -24.66
C GLY A 660 -3.06 -10.62 -25.81
N ASN A 661 -2.73 -11.13 -27.00
CA ASN A 661 -3.61 -11.07 -28.14
C ASN A 661 -4.47 -12.31 -28.38
N GLY A 662 -4.31 -13.35 -27.56
CA GLY A 662 -5.05 -14.61 -27.64
C GLY A 662 -4.59 -15.56 -28.76
N LEU A 663 -3.56 -15.20 -29.50
CA LEU A 663 -2.96 -16.01 -30.56
C LEU A 663 -1.58 -16.51 -30.10
N PHE A 664 -1.14 -17.63 -30.68
CA PHE A 664 0.24 -18.06 -30.49
C PHE A 664 1.11 -17.52 -31.60
N ASP A 665 2.00 -16.60 -31.30
CA ASP A 665 2.85 -15.93 -32.29
C ASP A 665 4.28 -15.64 -31.80
N ALA A 666 5.06 -14.89 -32.59
CA ALA A 666 6.46 -14.63 -32.29
C ALA A 666 6.60 -13.71 -31.06
N GLY A 667 7.22 -14.21 -30.02
CA GLY A 667 7.44 -13.52 -28.75
C GLY A 667 6.75 -14.18 -27.57
N ASP A 668 5.80 -15.07 -27.82
CA ASP A 668 5.13 -15.85 -26.80
C ASP A 668 6.06 -16.89 -26.18
N LEU A 669 5.80 -17.24 -24.93
CA LEU A 669 6.58 -18.27 -24.24
C LEU A 669 6.18 -19.66 -24.69
N SER A 670 4.88 -19.89 -24.86
CA SER A 670 4.26 -21.17 -25.26
C SER A 670 2.84 -20.93 -25.77
N ASN A 671 2.19 -22.01 -26.24
CA ASN A 671 0.81 -21.92 -26.68
C ASN A 671 -0.13 -22.21 -25.51
N TRP A 672 -0.82 -21.19 -25.02
CA TRP A 672 -1.72 -21.22 -23.85
C TRP A 672 -2.89 -22.24 -23.95
N GLY A 673 -3.15 -22.80 -25.12
CA GLY A 673 -4.19 -23.83 -25.34
C GLY A 673 -3.65 -25.23 -25.56
N ILE A 674 -2.33 -25.45 -25.52
CA ILE A 674 -1.69 -26.73 -25.82
C ILE A 674 -0.59 -27.01 -24.80
N SER A 675 -0.84 -27.90 -23.86
CA SER A 675 0.13 -28.29 -22.84
C SER A 675 1.46 -28.72 -23.44
N GLN A 676 2.51 -28.00 -23.12
CA GLN A 676 3.87 -28.22 -23.61
C GLN A 676 4.77 -28.91 -22.60
N PHE A 677 4.22 -29.84 -21.82
CA PHE A 677 4.93 -30.55 -20.75
C PHE A 677 6.14 -31.37 -21.24
N ASN A 678 6.45 -31.35 -22.53
CA ASN A 678 7.55 -32.09 -23.12
C ASN A 678 8.81 -31.23 -23.35
N GLY A 679 9.58 -31.03 -22.32
CA GLY A 679 11.03 -30.99 -22.43
C GLY A 679 11.70 -29.65 -22.65
N LEU A 680 11.04 -28.56 -23.03
CA LEU A 680 11.66 -27.21 -23.11
C LEU A 680 11.21 -26.27 -21.99
N SER A 681 10.03 -26.47 -21.46
CA SER A 681 9.49 -25.67 -20.34
C SER A 681 10.09 -26.09 -19.00
N ALA A 682 10.43 -27.36 -18.80
CA ALA A 682 10.96 -27.86 -17.53
C ALA A 682 12.26 -27.15 -17.06
N SER A 683 13.08 -26.68 -17.98
CA SER A 683 14.29 -25.93 -17.61
C SER A 683 14.04 -24.47 -17.23
N LYS A 684 12.88 -23.90 -17.61
CA LYS A 684 12.46 -22.54 -17.21
C LYS A 684 11.49 -22.54 -16.03
N VAL A 685 10.70 -23.59 -15.87
CA VAL A 685 9.71 -23.72 -14.80
C VAL A 685 10.32 -24.22 -13.49
N LEU A 686 11.45 -24.90 -13.53
CA LEU A 686 12.15 -25.41 -12.34
C LEU A 686 13.16 -24.41 -11.78
N GLN A 687 12.82 -23.16 -11.68
CA GLN A 687 13.42 -22.30 -10.67
C GLN A 687 12.65 -22.49 -9.35
N VAL A 688 12.73 -23.71 -8.81
CA VAL A 688 12.30 -23.99 -7.45
C VAL A 688 13.33 -23.30 -6.54
N TYR A 689 13.00 -22.10 -6.12
CA TYR A 689 13.69 -21.44 -5.02
C TYR A 689 13.28 -22.15 -3.73
N SER A 690 13.92 -23.26 -3.43
CA SER A 690 13.90 -23.79 -2.07
C SER A 690 14.54 -22.72 -1.21
N PRO A 691 13.84 -22.21 -0.18
CA PRO A 691 14.53 -21.43 0.84
C PRO A 691 15.68 -22.30 1.34
N LEU A 692 16.87 -21.73 1.40
CA LEU A 692 18.01 -22.38 2.03
C LEU A 692 17.57 -22.74 3.45
N LYS A 693 17.53 -24.04 3.75
CA LYS A 693 17.25 -24.56 5.09
C LYS A 693 18.34 -24.12 6.06
#